data_b55df39dac0f0d3d24143d22a266e03e
#
_entry.id   b55df39dac0f0d3d24143d22a266e03e
#
_cell.length_a   1.000
_cell.length_b   1.000
_cell.length_c   1.000
_cell.angle_alpha   90.00
_cell.angle_beta   90.00
_cell.angle_gamma   90.00
#
_symmetry.space_group_name_H-M   'P 1'
#
loop_
_entity.id
_entity.type
_entity.pdbx_description
1 polymer ?
#
loop_
_entity_poly.entity_id
_entity_poly.type
_entity_poly.pdbx_seq_one_letter_code
_entity_poly.pdbx_strand_id
1 'polypeptide(L)'
;MARVVRVLLPSHPSAPVASPELVRHPLGAGAAPRGAVRLAPWLVPALVVPAAVAAGALDGEDVRPGAAVRFLGRVAALAEDLVSRGRVLPAIAAEGAGPAARWRPALSGADSARYARLGEALPPALRAEQVDPGLLEGRIGEEVLRGLLDGMVDAMVRARLVGVRLAPNGRFAAADEAAGALLRGLVGDPSLVAAPERVRRLTGVLGTWAAGAEHNGPVRACFRLRPPEDTEEHWRLEFLLQAADDPSVLVPAARIWHGDRGGVLRRWVARPQEVLLTDLGRAARVLPALDAALRERHPVGLDLDTAGAHDFLTRAAALDQAGFGVLVPTWWKPSSGVGLKLTTTSRGTAGAVSRTSVLGRDELVDYRWDVALGELTLTEEELRELAEAKVPLVKVRGQWAQVDRRRLAAGLAFLERAGSGRMSVGEVLEVAGLPADDETFGVPVVGIGGSGWVSDLLAGRVENALEPLDPPPGFGAVLRPYQRRGLAWLAFLDGLGLGACLADDMGLGKTVQLLALEALKRHGERRPPTLLICPMSLVGTWLREAQRFTPDLRVHVHHGADRATGEDLAGALGGADLVITTYALATRDAAELAELTWDRIVLDEAQNIKNSAARQSQAVRGLPARHRVALTGTPVENRLAELWSVMDFANPGLLGPLSRFRARYAVPVERHGDEDAAARLRRITRPFVLRRVKTDPAVIDDLPDKLEMKQLCTLTAEQASLYRAVVDDMLEKVAESDGIQRKGLVLATMTKLKQVCNHPAQFLGDGSRVAGRSGKLARLEEILEQVLADGDRALCFTQFAAFGGMLVPHLAARFDTEIAFLHGGTPKKQRDRMVERFQSGDGPSVVLLSLKAGGTGLTLTAANHVVHLDRWWNPAVEDQATDRAYRIGQGRAVQVRKFVCVGTLEERVDTMIEQKKALAQLVVGAGEGWLGDLSTDELRELVTLSGEAVGE
;
A
#
# COMPACT_ATOMS: atom_id res chain seq x y z
N MET A 1 34.39 -13.43 18.65
CA MET A 1 35.77 -13.90 18.48
C MET A 1 36.16 -13.89 17.01
N ALA A 2 37.33 -13.39 16.68
CA ALA A 2 37.82 -13.50 15.30
C ALA A 2 38.26 -14.93 15.00
N ARG A 3 37.81 -15.51 13.91
CA ARG A 3 38.21 -16.85 13.44
C ARG A 3 38.55 -16.75 11.97
N VAL A 4 39.55 -17.54 11.52
CA VAL A 4 39.79 -17.68 10.09
C VAL A 4 38.95 -18.84 9.58
N VAL A 5 38.14 -18.58 8.57
CA VAL A 5 37.30 -19.58 7.89
C VAL A 5 37.77 -19.77 6.46
N ARG A 6 37.65 -20.98 5.96
CA ARG A 6 37.95 -21.32 4.56
C ARG A 6 36.66 -21.21 3.77
N VAL A 7 36.63 -20.32 2.74
CA VAL A 7 35.48 -20.07 1.90
C VAL A 7 35.81 -20.25 0.44
N LEU A 8 34.85 -20.71 -0.34
CA LEU A 8 34.97 -20.85 -1.79
C LEU A 8 34.46 -19.58 -2.45
N LEU A 9 35.34 -18.89 -3.14
CA LEU A 9 34.96 -17.65 -3.84
C LEU A 9 35.20 -17.78 -5.34
N PRO A 10 34.33 -17.23 -6.19
CA PRO A 10 34.62 -17.04 -7.59
C PRO A 10 35.91 -16.23 -7.71
N SER A 11 36.89 -16.74 -8.44
CA SER A 11 38.23 -16.16 -8.46
C SER A 11 38.84 -16.22 -9.86
N HIS A 12 39.57 -15.18 -10.20
CA HIS A 12 40.61 -15.24 -11.22
C HIS A 12 41.86 -15.96 -10.68
N PRO A 13 42.83 -16.31 -11.49
CA PRO A 13 43.98 -17.12 -11.02
C PRO A 13 44.73 -16.54 -9.83
N SER A 14 44.70 -15.23 -9.61
CA SER A 14 45.49 -14.54 -8.57
C SER A 14 44.65 -13.78 -7.53
N ALA A 15 43.34 -13.65 -7.71
CA ALA A 15 42.49 -12.87 -6.82
C ALA A 15 41.01 -13.31 -6.89
N PRO A 16 40.27 -13.22 -5.78
CA PRO A 16 38.81 -13.41 -5.82
C PRO A 16 38.14 -12.30 -6.65
N VAL A 17 37.03 -12.62 -7.28
CA VAL A 17 36.18 -11.63 -7.93
C VAL A 17 35.59 -10.71 -6.85
N ALA A 18 35.61 -9.41 -7.10
CA ALA A 18 35.00 -8.45 -6.18
C ALA A 18 33.54 -8.81 -5.90
N SER A 19 33.17 -8.83 -4.62
CA SER A 19 31.82 -9.17 -4.15
C SER A 19 31.39 -8.13 -3.12
N PRO A 20 30.09 -7.83 -3.02
CA PRO A 20 29.55 -6.88 -2.03
C PRO A 20 29.84 -7.28 -0.58
N GLU A 21 30.07 -8.57 -0.33
CA GLU A 21 30.44 -9.08 0.99
C GLU A 21 31.95 -8.96 1.30
N LEU A 22 32.79 -8.72 0.30
CA LEU A 22 34.21 -8.47 0.44
C LEU A 22 34.49 -6.96 0.37
N VAL A 23 34.20 -6.24 1.41
CA VAL A 23 34.14 -4.77 1.47
C VAL A 23 35.46 -4.06 1.23
N ARG A 24 36.58 -4.69 1.43
CA ARG A 24 37.94 -4.18 1.05
C ARG A 24 38.87 -5.32 0.71
N HIS A 25 39.29 -5.37 -0.54
CA HIS A 25 40.34 -6.26 -0.95
C HIS A 25 41.69 -5.63 -0.61
N PRO A 26 42.65 -6.32 0.07
CA PRO A 26 43.94 -5.76 0.43
C PRO A 26 44.90 -5.61 -0.78
N LEU A 27 44.54 -6.11 -1.93
CA LEU A 27 45.31 -5.93 -3.16
C LEU A 27 44.82 -4.64 -3.83
N GLY A 28 45.67 -3.58 -3.77
CA GLY A 28 45.34 -2.26 -4.33
C GLY A 28 44.84 -2.29 -5.77
N ALA A 29 44.35 -1.16 -6.26
CA ALA A 29 43.79 -0.94 -7.58
C ALA A 29 44.76 -1.25 -8.73
N GLY A 30 45.05 -2.53 -8.94
CA GLY A 30 45.67 -3.07 -10.12
C GLY A 30 44.64 -3.48 -11.14
N ALA A 31 45.02 -3.44 -12.43
CA ALA A 31 44.14 -3.81 -13.54
C ALA A 31 43.43 -5.15 -13.24
N ALA A 32 42.11 -5.20 -13.52
CA ALA A 32 41.28 -6.39 -13.31
C ALA A 32 41.94 -7.61 -13.95
N PRO A 33 42.19 -8.71 -13.21
CA PRO A 33 42.85 -9.89 -13.74
C PRO A 33 41.99 -10.46 -14.88
N ARG A 34 42.62 -10.71 -16.03
CA ARG A 34 41.97 -11.33 -17.19
C ARG A 34 42.10 -12.85 -17.09
N GLY A 35 41.02 -13.58 -17.28
CA GLY A 35 40.97 -15.04 -17.29
C GLY A 35 39.65 -15.63 -16.89
N ALA A 36 39.48 -16.94 -17.09
CA ALA A 36 38.24 -17.64 -16.70
C ALA A 36 38.09 -17.63 -15.16
N VAL A 37 36.87 -17.27 -14.71
CA VAL A 37 36.50 -17.29 -13.29
C VAL A 37 36.25 -18.74 -12.88
N ARG A 38 36.87 -19.18 -11.78
CA ARG A 38 36.69 -20.52 -11.18
C ARG A 38 36.52 -20.38 -9.66
N LEU A 39 35.83 -21.34 -9.04
CA LEU A 39 35.80 -21.41 -7.58
C LEU A 39 37.16 -21.76 -7.04
N ALA A 40 37.66 -20.98 -6.09
CA ALA A 40 38.93 -21.22 -5.39
C ALA A 40 38.75 -21.02 -3.88
N PRO A 41 39.49 -21.81 -3.05
CA PRO A 41 39.44 -21.70 -1.59
C PRO A 41 40.29 -20.53 -1.10
N TRP A 42 39.69 -19.71 -0.21
CA TRP A 42 40.36 -18.58 0.44
C TRP A 42 40.22 -18.66 1.95
N LEU A 43 41.22 -18.19 2.67
CA LEU A 43 41.16 -18.02 4.12
C LEU A 43 40.71 -16.58 4.43
N VAL A 44 39.54 -16.45 5.02
CA VAL A 44 38.96 -15.15 5.30
C VAL A 44 38.81 -14.96 6.81
N PRO A 45 39.29 -13.85 7.38
CA PRO A 45 39.01 -13.52 8.78
C PRO A 45 37.52 -13.25 8.94
N ALA A 46 36.88 -13.98 9.85
CA ALA A 46 35.46 -13.88 10.13
C ALA A 46 35.22 -13.55 11.59
N LEU A 47 34.19 -12.79 11.86
CA LEU A 47 33.66 -12.52 13.20
C LEU A 47 32.59 -13.56 13.52
N VAL A 48 32.88 -14.38 14.54
CA VAL A 48 31.87 -15.33 15.06
C VAL A 48 31.02 -14.59 16.09
N VAL A 49 29.76 -14.41 15.76
CA VAL A 49 28.78 -13.74 16.62
C VAL A 49 27.77 -14.80 17.09
N PRO A 50 27.49 -14.91 18.41
CA PRO A 50 26.44 -15.80 18.90
C PRO A 50 25.07 -15.43 18.30
N ALA A 51 24.22 -16.42 18.01
CA ALA A 51 22.92 -16.20 17.39
C ALA A 51 22.04 -15.21 18.18
N ALA A 52 22.10 -15.24 19.52
CA ALA A 52 21.37 -14.31 20.39
C ALA A 52 21.83 -12.85 20.21
N VAL A 53 23.14 -12.62 19.99
CA VAL A 53 23.69 -11.27 19.76
C VAL A 53 23.43 -10.82 18.33
N ALA A 54 23.48 -11.76 17.37
CA ALA A 54 23.20 -11.48 15.98
C ALA A 54 21.75 -11.02 15.79
N ALA A 55 20.79 -11.68 16.43
CA ALA A 55 19.38 -11.31 16.35
C ALA A 55 19.10 -9.87 16.84
N GLY A 56 19.75 -9.43 17.93
CA GLY A 56 19.61 -8.06 18.44
C GLY A 56 20.42 -7.00 17.66
N ALA A 57 21.52 -7.41 17.00
CA ALA A 57 22.36 -6.48 16.25
C ALA A 57 21.86 -6.19 14.81
N LEU A 58 20.91 -6.99 14.33
CA LEU A 58 20.33 -6.84 12.98
C LEU A 58 19.35 -5.67 12.86
N ASP A 59 18.87 -5.12 14.00
CA ASP A 59 17.91 -4.01 14.06
C ASP A 59 18.58 -2.62 14.26
N GLY A 60 19.92 -2.53 14.29
CA GLY A 60 20.64 -1.27 14.49
C GLY A 60 20.57 -0.34 13.28
N GLU A 61 20.14 0.90 13.47
CA GLU A 61 20.01 1.94 12.43
C GLU A 61 21.35 2.36 11.79
N ASP A 62 22.49 2.06 12.43
CA ASP A 62 23.82 2.53 12.00
C ASP A 62 24.58 1.60 11.05
N VAL A 63 24.07 0.41 10.77
CA VAL A 63 24.75 -0.59 9.92
C VAL A 63 23.97 -0.75 8.61
N ARG A 64 24.65 -0.52 7.48
CA ARG A 64 24.10 -0.83 6.14
C ARG A 64 24.36 -2.31 5.84
N PRO A 65 23.36 -3.19 6.00
CA PRO A 65 23.57 -4.62 5.84
C PRO A 65 23.68 -5.03 4.38
N GLY A 66 24.64 -5.90 4.06
CA GLY A 66 24.71 -6.60 2.78
C GLY A 66 23.57 -7.60 2.59
N ALA A 67 23.48 -8.25 1.41
CA ALA A 67 22.40 -9.19 1.09
C ALA A 67 22.30 -10.34 2.10
N ALA A 68 23.42 -10.92 2.52
CA ALA A 68 23.48 -11.98 3.51
C ALA A 68 22.94 -11.53 4.88
N VAL A 69 23.29 -10.32 5.34
CA VAL A 69 22.81 -9.78 6.63
C VAL A 69 21.32 -9.45 6.56
N ARG A 70 20.82 -8.87 5.46
CA ARG A 70 19.37 -8.67 5.26
C ARG A 70 18.60 -9.99 5.24
N PHE A 71 19.18 -11.03 4.64
CA PHE A 71 18.59 -12.36 4.66
C PHE A 71 18.50 -12.93 6.08
N LEU A 72 19.57 -12.78 6.88
CA LEU A 72 19.58 -13.17 8.29
C LEU A 72 18.48 -12.44 9.09
N GLY A 73 18.22 -11.16 8.81
CA GLY A 73 17.09 -10.41 9.38
C GLY A 73 15.73 -11.04 9.06
N ARG A 74 15.54 -11.53 7.84
CA ARG A 74 14.29 -12.24 7.46
C ARG A 74 14.16 -13.58 8.19
N VAL A 75 15.27 -14.31 8.36
CA VAL A 75 15.27 -15.56 9.15
C VAL A 75 14.99 -15.27 10.62
N ALA A 76 15.57 -14.20 11.18
CA ALA A 76 15.30 -13.77 12.56
C ALA A 76 13.84 -13.38 12.76
N ALA A 77 13.23 -12.66 11.82
CA ALA A 77 11.81 -12.30 11.86
C ALA A 77 10.88 -13.54 11.82
N LEU A 78 11.24 -14.57 11.02
CA LEU A 78 10.52 -15.85 11.06
C LEU A 78 10.70 -16.56 12.40
N ALA A 79 11.92 -16.58 12.93
CA ALA A 79 12.21 -17.18 14.23
C ALA A 79 11.42 -16.52 15.36
N GLU A 80 11.39 -15.18 15.40
CA GLU A 80 10.63 -14.39 16.39
C GLU A 80 9.14 -14.67 16.33
N ASP A 81 8.56 -14.72 15.13
CA ASP A 81 7.15 -15.04 14.92
C ASP A 81 6.82 -16.46 15.40
N LEU A 82 7.64 -17.45 15.07
CA LEU A 82 7.47 -18.85 15.53
C LEU A 82 7.58 -18.96 17.06
N VAL A 83 8.55 -18.30 17.67
CA VAL A 83 8.74 -18.29 19.13
C VAL A 83 7.59 -17.57 19.83
N SER A 84 7.08 -16.47 19.29
CA SER A 84 5.95 -15.73 19.87
C SER A 84 4.67 -16.54 19.88
N ARG A 85 4.46 -17.36 18.85
CA ARG A 85 3.29 -18.27 18.73
C ARG A 85 3.50 -19.63 19.41
N GLY A 86 4.63 -19.85 20.10
CA GLY A 86 4.94 -21.14 20.75
C GLY A 86 5.17 -22.28 19.75
N ARG A 87 5.49 -21.99 18.48
CA ARG A 87 5.76 -22.97 17.44
C ARG A 87 7.19 -23.50 17.52
N VAL A 88 7.54 -24.07 18.68
CA VAL A 88 8.88 -24.58 18.99
C VAL A 88 8.80 -25.96 19.66
N LEU A 89 9.77 -26.78 19.37
CA LEU A 89 9.86 -28.17 19.87
C LEU A 89 11.21 -28.41 20.53
N PRO A 90 11.27 -29.17 21.63
CA PRO A 90 12.55 -29.66 22.17
C PRO A 90 13.14 -30.74 21.25
N ALA A 91 14.44 -30.69 21.09
CA ALA A 91 15.18 -31.64 20.28
C ALA A 91 16.54 -31.97 20.90
N ILE A 92 17.13 -33.06 20.44
CA ILE A 92 18.52 -33.44 20.77
C ILE A 92 19.29 -33.37 19.45
N ALA A 93 20.24 -32.42 19.37
CA ALA A 93 21.12 -32.25 18.25
C ALA A 93 22.47 -32.96 18.48
N ALA A 94 23.07 -33.50 17.43
CA ALA A 94 24.43 -34.02 17.48
C ALA A 94 25.37 -32.85 17.18
N GLU A 95 26.20 -32.46 18.17
CA GLU A 95 27.24 -31.42 17.99
C GLU A 95 28.60 -32.04 18.17
N GLY A 96 29.65 -31.41 17.63
CA GLY A 96 31.01 -31.98 17.63
C GLY A 96 31.55 -32.42 19.00
N ALA A 97 31.02 -31.93 20.13
CA ALA A 97 31.34 -32.29 21.50
C ALA A 97 30.41 -33.34 22.10
N GLY A 98 29.37 -33.81 21.40
CA GLY A 98 28.37 -34.76 21.88
C GLY A 98 26.94 -34.31 21.69
N PRO A 99 25.94 -35.02 22.24
CA PRO A 99 24.53 -34.68 22.14
C PRO A 99 24.22 -33.40 22.96
N ALA A 100 23.46 -32.51 22.38
CA ALA A 100 23.06 -31.24 22.98
C ALA A 100 21.54 -31.04 22.94
N ALA A 101 20.98 -30.48 24.02
CA ALA A 101 19.59 -30.06 24.10
C ALA A 101 19.36 -28.75 23.30
N ARG A 102 18.40 -28.74 22.41
CA ARG A 102 18.10 -27.59 21.56
C ARG A 102 16.59 -27.36 21.43
N TRP A 103 16.22 -26.12 21.21
CA TRP A 103 14.91 -25.77 20.71
C TRP A 103 14.94 -25.67 19.18
N ARG A 104 13.95 -26.21 18.49
CA ARG A 104 13.83 -26.11 17.05
C ARG A 104 12.42 -25.64 16.64
N PRO A 105 12.26 -24.99 15.48
CA PRO A 105 10.95 -24.60 14.99
C PRO A 105 10.07 -25.80 14.64
N ALA A 106 8.79 -25.70 14.89
CA ALA A 106 7.76 -26.61 14.37
C ALA A 106 7.17 -25.99 13.10
N LEU A 107 7.60 -26.46 11.94
CA LEU A 107 7.16 -25.96 10.64
C LEU A 107 5.98 -26.78 10.13
N SER A 108 4.86 -26.12 9.81
CA SER A 108 3.71 -26.73 9.18
C SER A 108 2.90 -25.67 8.41
N GLY A 109 2.12 -26.06 7.42
CA GLY A 109 1.24 -25.17 6.68
C GLY A 109 1.95 -23.93 6.12
N ALA A 110 1.44 -22.75 6.46
CA ALA A 110 1.99 -21.47 5.99
C ALA A 110 3.45 -21.25 6.41
N ASP A 111 3.88 -21.76 7.57
CA ASP A 111 5.26 -21.61 8.05
C ASP A 111 6.24 -22.42 7.19
N SER A 112 5.85 -23.63 6.76
CA SER A 112 6.63 -24.42 5.80
C SER A 112 6.78 -23.71 4.47
N ALA A 113 5.71 -23.08 3.97
CA ALA A 113 5.75 -22.32 2.73
C ALA A 113 6.64 -21.07 2.84
N ARG A 114 6.65 -20.39 4.01
CA ARG A 114 7.57 -19.28 4.29
C ARG A 114 9.03 -19.74 4.34
N TYR A 115 9.28 -20.88 4.99
CA TYR A 115 10.61 -21.50 5.06
C TYR A 115 11.12 -21.88 3.66
N ALA A 116 10.30 -22.52 2.83
CA ALA A 116 10.66 -22.88 1.45
C ALA A 116 11.05 -21.65 0.62
N ARG A 117 10.26 -20.57 0.68
CA ARG A 117 10.61 -19.30 0.00
C ARG A 117 11.90 -18.68 0.48
N LEU A 118 12.24 -18.82 1.77
CA LEU A 118 13.55 -18.41 2.27
C LEU A 118 14.67 -19.30 1.69
N GLY A 119 14.42 -20.61 1.51
CA GLY A 119 15.37 -21.52 0.86
C GLY A 119 15.72 -21.10 -0.56
N GLU A 120 14.72 -20.73 -1.35
CA GLU A 120 14.87 -20.21 -2.71
C GLU A 120 15.65 -18.87 -2.74
N ALA A 121 15.45 -18.04 -1.74
CA ALA A 121 16.08 -16.71 -1.63
C ALA A 121 17.44 -16.71 -0.90
N LEU A 122 18.01 -17.88 -0.59
CA LEU A 122 19.25 -18.00 0.19
C LEU A 122 20.46 -17.46 -0.58
N PRO A 123 21.13 -16.40 -0.07
CA PRO A 123 22.30 -15.82 -0.73
C PRO A 123 23.46 -16.82 -0.86
N PRO A 124 24.13 -16.89 -2.01
CA PRO A 124 25.28 -17.80 -2.24
C PRO A 124 26.40 -17.62 -1.22
N ALA A 125 26.61 -16.41 -0.72
CA ALA A 125 27.64 -16.10 0.29
C ALA A 125 27.48 -16.91 1.58
N LEU A 126 26.25 -17.21 2.00
CA LEU A 126 25.99 -18.04 3.18
C LEU A 126 26.30 -19.52 2.98
N ARG A 127 26.51 -19.95 1.73
CA ARG A 127 26.90 -21.30 1.36
C ARG A 127 28.40 -21.45 1.06
N ALA A 128 29.14 -20.35 1.09
CA ALA A 128 30.52 -20.31 0.62
C ALA A 128 31.52 -21.01 1.54
N GLU A 129 31.20 -21.36 2.78
CA GLU A 129 32.10 -22.10 3.68
C GLU A 129 32.38 -23.49 3.09
N GLN A 130 33.69 -23.79 2.92
CA GLN A 130 34.14 -25.07 2.38
C GLN A 130 34.02 -26.17 3.44
N VAL A 131 33.28 -27.25 3.12
CA VAL A 131 33.01 -28.35 4.06
C VAL A 131 34.20 -29.28 4.15
N ASP A 132 34.76 -29.70 3.00
CA ASP A 132 35.91 -30.60 2.88
C ASP A 132 37.05 -29.88 2.15
N PRO A 133 38.27 -29.81 2.76
CA PRO A 133 39.44 -29.24 2.10
C PRO A 133 39.83 -29.87 0.75
N GLY A 134 39.38 -31.10 0.49
CA GLY A 134 39.66 -31.82 -0.76
C GLY A 134 38.61 -31.57 -1.86
N LEU A 135 37.45 -30.96 -1.54
CA LEU A 135 36.37 -30.75 -2.46
C LEU A 135 36.12 -29.25 -2.65
N LEU A 136 35.81 -28.86 -3.91
CA LEU A 136 35.40 -27.50 -4.22
C LEU A 136 33.87 -27.33 -4.07
N GLU A 137 33.36 -27.75 -2.92
CA GLU A 137 31.94 -27.73 -2.58
C GLU A 137 31.72 -26.89 -1.32
N GLY A 138 30.74 -26.00 -1.39
CA GLY A 138 30.22 -25.23 -0.26
C GLY A 138 29.16 -26.00 0.49
N ARG A 139 28.60 -25.39 1.52
CA ARG A 139 27.51 -25.99 2.34
C ARG A 139 26.23 -26.14 1.54
N ILE A 140 25.47 -27.18 1.86
CA ILE A 140 24.11 -27.40 1.29
C ILE A 140 23.18 -26.29 1.79
N GLY A 141 22.44 -25.64 0.88
CA GLY A 141 21.62 -24.48 1.21
C GLY A 141 20.54 -24.77 2.26
N GLU A 142 19.91 -25.93 2.16
CA GLU A 142 18.89 -26.37 3.13
C GLU A 142 19.48 -26.56 4.54
N GLU A 143 20.66 -27.15 4.66
CA GLU A 143 21.35 -27.32 5.94
C GLU A 143 21.75 -25.99 6.57
N VAL A 144 22.20 -25.03 5.73
CA VAL A 144 22.55 -23.67 6.18
C VAL A 144 21.31 -22.96 6.71
N LEU A 145 20.22 -22.94 5.94
CA LEU A 145 18.99 -22.27 6.35
C LEU A 145 18.42 -22.91 7.61
N ARG A 146 18.40 -24.25 7.67
CA ARG A 146 17.90 -24.98 8.84
C ARG A 146 18.73 -24.66 10.08
N GLY A 147 20.05 -24.71 9.96
CA GLY A 147 20.96 -24.41 11.07
C GLY A 147 20.84 -22.96 11.57
N LEU A 148 20.64 -22.00 10.66
CA LEU A 148 20.40 -20.60 11.01
C LEU A 148 19.07 -20.42 11.77
N LEU A 149 17.99 -21.01 11.27
CA LEU A 149 16.68 -20.90 11.90
C LEU A 149 16.65 -21.61 13.26
N ASP A 150 17.16 -22.84 13.34
CA ASP A 150 17.24 -23.61 14.58
C ASP A 150 18.07 -22.86 15.65
N GLY A 151 19.23 -22.29 15.24
CA GLY A 151 20.09 -21.53 16.15
C GLY A 151 19.43 -20.25 16.68
N MET A 152 18.70 -19.52 15.83
CA MET A 152 17.99 -18.30 16.24
C MET A 152 16.82 -18.63 17.16
N VAL A 153 16.02 -19.67 16.83
CA VAL A 153 14.91 -20.13 17.68
C VAL A 153 15.43 -20.58 19.04
N ASP A 154 16.49 -21.42 19.10
CA ASP A 154 17.08 -21.86 20.36
C ASP A 154 17.53 -20.69 21.22
N ALA A 155 18.23 -19.72 20.64
CA ALA A 155 18.70 -18.54 21.35
C ALA A 155 17.54 -17.68 21.89
N MET A 156 16.51 -17.43 21.09
CA MET A 156 15.35 -16.62 21.48
C MET A 156 14.51 -17.31 22.57
N VAL A 157 14.27 -18.61 22.45
CA VAL A 157 13.53 -19.37 23.48
C VAL A 157 14.30 -19.39 24.81
N ARG A 158 15.62 -19.66 24.79
CA ARG A 158 16.45 -19.62 25.98
C ARG A 158 16.45 -18.25 26.65
N ALA A 159 16.51 -17.17 25.88
CA ALA A 159 16.43 -15.82 26.40
C ALA A 159 15.10 -15.55 27.14
N ARG A 160 13.98 -16.09 26.64
CA ARG A 160 12.66 -15.99 27.29
C ARG A 160 12.50 -16.90 28.50
N LEU A 161 13.25 -18.00 28.57
CA LEU A 161 13.22 -18.97 29.67
C LEU A 161 14.25 -18.69 30.77
N VAL A 162 14.93 -17.57 30.74
CA VAL A 162 15.87 -17.18 31.82
C VAL A 162 15.16 -17.18 33.18
N GLY A 163 15.67 -17.95 34.13
CA GLY A 163 15.10 -18.10 35.47
C GLY A 163 13.94 -19.14 35.57
N VAL A 164 13.49 -19.71 34.46
CA VAL A 164 12.48 -20.76 34.44
C VAL A 164 13.11 -22.12 34.73
N ARG A 165 12.48 -22.94 35.58
CA ARG A 165 12.86 -24.34 35.81
C ARG A 165 11.86 -25.28 35.15
N LEU A 166 12.32 -26.01 34.10
CA LEU A 166 11.50 -27.03 33.44
C LEU A 166 11.52 -28.38 34.15
N ALA A 167 12.55 -28.64 34.94
CA ALA A 167 12.67 -29.89 35.71
C ALA A 167 12.10 -29.73 37.14
N PRO A 168 11.32 -30.67 37.64
CA PRO A 168 10.85 -30.65 39.03
C PRO A 168 12.01 -30.73 40.02
N ASN A 169 11.79 -30.21 41.26
CA ASN A 169 12.76 -30.34 42.30
C ASN A 169 12.80 -31.82 42.78
N GLY A 170 13.91 -32.50 42.46
CA GLY A 170 14.11 -33.91 42.87
C GLY A 170 15.09 -34.65 41.94
N ARG A 171 15.50 -35.84 42.41
CA ARG A 171 16.26 -36.74 41.54
C ARG A 171 15.32 -37.49 40.62
N PHE A 172 15.54 -37.45 39.31
CA PHE A 172 14.87 -38.32 38.36
C PHE A 172 15.24 -39.77 38.67
N ALA A 173 14.28 -40.70 38.51
CA ALA A 173 14.60 -42.11 38.54
C ALA A 173 15.64 -42.46 37.48
N ALA A 174 16.44 -43.49 37.68
CA ALA A 174 17.48 -43.87 36.74
C ALA A 174 16.96 -44.08 35.29
N ALA A 175 15.70 -44.52 35.14
CA ALA A 175 15.02 -44.61 33.81
C ALA A 175 14.79 -43.26 33.13
N ASP A 176 14.62 -42.17 33.91
CA ASP A 176 14.27 -40.85 33.43
C ASP A 176 15.46 -39.87 33.41
N GLU A 177 16.67 -40.38 33.68
CA GLU A 177 17.88 -39.57 33.76
C GLU A 177 18.15 -38.74 32.48
N ALA A 178 17.94 -39.34 31.30
CA ALA A 178 18.13 -38.65 30.02
C ALA A 178 17.06 -37.54 29.80
N ALA A 179 15.80 -37.76 30.21
CA ALA A 179 14.77 -36.75 30.14
C ALA A 179 15.03 -35.59 31.11
N GLY A 180 15.52 -35.88 32.30
CA GLY A 180 15.97 -34.88 33.27
C GLY A 180 17.16 -34.06 32.77
N ALA A 181 18.15 -34.70 32.11
CA ALA A 181 19.24 -34.01 31.51
C ALA A 181 18.80 -33.12 30.36
N LEU A 182 17.85 -33.57 29.51
CA LEU A 182 17.25 -32.77 28.46
C LEU A 182 16.55 -31.52 29.02
N LEU A 183 15.65 -31.67 30.01
CA LEU A 183 14.92 -30.55 30.59
C LEU A 183 15.85 -29.49 31.22
N ARG A 184 16.92 -29.92 31.88
CA ARG A 184 17.95 -29.00 32.37
C ARG A 184 18.71 -28.32 31.23
N GLY A 185 19.07 -29.12 30.20
CA GLY A 185 19.81 -28.63 29.03
C GLY A 185 19.04 -27.63 28.17
N LEU A 186 17.70 -27.67 28.16
CA LEU A 186 16.86 -26.75 27.39
C LEU A 186 16.83 -25.31 27.95
N VAL A 187 17.15 -25.14 29.22
CA VAL A 187 17.19 -23.82 29.89
C VAL A 187 18.56 -23.40 30.39
N GLY A 188 19.50 -24.36 30.51
CA GLY A 188 20.87 -24.15 31.01
C GLY A 188 21.93 -24.52 30.00
N ASP A 189 23.01 -25.19 30.47
CA ASP A 189 24.04 -25.74 29.61
C ASP A 189 23.44 -26.79 28.67
N PRO A 190 23.57 -26.63 27.34
CA PRO A 190 22.95 -27.53 26.39
C PRO A 190 23.54 -28.96 26.39
N SER A 191 24.70 -29.17 26.97
CA SER A 191 25.37 -30.45 26.95
C SER A 191 24.56 -31.53 27.65
N LEU A 192 24.29 -32.64 26.96
CA LEU A 192 23.54 -33.78 27.50
C LEU A 192 24.49 -34.83 28.07
N VAL A 193 24.60 -34.87 29.41
CA VAL A 193 25.39 -35.89 30.11
C VAL A 193 24.44 -37.01 30.57
N ALA A 194 24.32 -38.06 29.74
CA ALA A 194 23.56 -39.27 30.03
C ALA A 194 24.07 -40.46 29.21
N ALA A 195 23.70 -41.70 29.61
CA ALA A 195 24.11 -42.89 28.88
C ALA A 195 23.70 -42.84 27.38
N PRO A 196 24.62 -43.11 26.42
CA PRO A 196 24.36 -42.94 25.00
C PRO A 196 23.15 -43.69 24.46
N GLU A 197 22.86 -44.88 25.01
CA GLU A 197 21.67 -45.65 24.60
C GLU A 197 20.36 -44.99 25.04
N ARG A 198 20.34 -44.39 26.23
CA ARG A 198 19.18 -43.66 26.73
C ARG A 198 18.90 -42.38 25.94
N VAL A 199 19.99 -41.68 25.57
CA VAL A 199 19.93 -40.53 24.71
C VAL A 199 19.35 -40.91 23.35
N ARG A 200 19.86 -42.01 22.71
CA ARG A 200 19.34 -42.48 21.42
C ARG A 200 17.84 -42.82 21.50
N ARG A 201 17.44 -43.56 22.56
CA ARG A 201 16.01 -43.89 22.76
C ARG A 201 15.15 -42.64 22.93
N LEU A 202 15.60 -41.66 23.72
CA LEU A 202 14.89 -40.41 23.92
C LEU A 202 14.83 -39.60 22.62
N THR A 203 15.89 -39.55 21.83
CA THR A 203 15.90 -38.90 20.51
C THR A 203 14.86 -39.50 19.57
N GLY A 204 14.73 -40.84 19.55
CA GLY A 204 13.70 -41.53 18.77
C GLY A 204 12.28 -41.18 19.22
N VAL A 205 12.04 -41.18 20.53
CA VAL A 205 10.71 -40.82 21.08
C VAL A 205 10.37 -39.35 20.79
N LEU A 206 11.32 -38.44 20.94
CA LEU A 206 11.15 -37.01 20.60
C LEU A 206 10.92 -36.82 19.11
N GLY A 207 11.64 -37.55 18.27
CA GLY A 207 11.47 -37.52 16.81
C GLY A 207 10.05 -37.94 16.39
N THR A 208 9.56 -39.03 16.90
CA THR A 208 8.23 -39.55 16.64
C THR A 208 7.16 -38.57 17.16
N TRP A 209 7.36 -38.01 18.35
CA TRP A 209 6.46 -37.01 18.91
C TRP A 209 6.45 -35.71 18.09
N ALA A 210 7.61 -35.25 17.68
CA ALA A 210 7.75 -34.03 16.90
C ALA A 210 7.21 -34.15 15.47
N ALA A 211 7.36 -35.34 14.83
CA ALA A 211 6.76 -35.62 13.53
C ALA A 211 5.23 -35.44 13.53
N GLY A 212 4.60 -35.67 14.67
CA GLY A 212 3.18 -35.41 14.87
C GLY A 212 2.81 -33.89 14.86
N ALA A 213 3.74 -32.99 15.09
CA ALA A 213 3.53 -31.55 15.07
C ALA A 213 3.88 -30.89 13.70
N GLU A 214 4.55 -31.62 12.82
CA GLU A 214 5.02 -31.16 11.50
C GLU A 214 4.34 -32.03 10.44
N HIS A 215 3.37 -31.49 9.69
CA HIS A 215 2.71 -32.19 8.58
C HIS A 215 2.82 -31.39 7.28
N ASN A 216 3.35 -32.02 6.27
CA ASN A 216 3.52 -31.49 4.92
C ASN A 216 3.05 -32.50 3.85
N GLY A 217 2.00 -33.28 4.15
CA GLY A 217 1.42 -34.24 3.21
C GLY A 217 0.63 -33.56 2.07
N PRO A 218 0.48 -34.19 0.91
CA PRO A 218 -0.29 -33.64 -0.22
C PRO A 218 -1.80 -33.58 0.05
N VAL A 219 -2.27 -34.20 1.14
CA VAL A 219 -3.66 -34.23 1.61
C VAL A 219 -3.65 -34.01 3.12
N ARG A 220 -4.59 -33.26 3.64
CA ARG A 220 -4.75 -32.96 5.06
C ARG A 220 -6.18 -33.15 5.54
N ALA A 221 -6.38 -33.46 6.83
CA ALA A 221 -7.71 -33.42 7.42
C ALA A 221 -8.25 -31.98 7.44
N CYS A 222 -9.52 -31.84 7.16
CA CYS A 222 -10.26 -30.61 7.20
C CYS A 222 -11.51 -30.78 8.08
N PHE A 223 -11.75 -29.79 8.94
CA PHE A 223 -12.85 -29.78 9.90
C PHE A 223 -13.86 -28.72 9.51
N ARG A 224 -15.12 -29.11 9.33
CA ARG A 224 -16.21 -28.19 9.00
C ARG A 224 -17.26 -28.19 10.11
N LEU A 225 -17.46 -27.04 10.75
CA LEU A 225 -18.50 -26.89 11.74
C LEU A 225 -19.81 -26.42 11.09
N ARG A 226 -20.87 -27.20 11.29
CA ARG A 226 -22.24 -26.83 10.91
C ARG A 226 -23.07 -26.49 12.12
N PRO A 227 -23.78 -25.35 12.10
CA PRO A 227 -24.74 -25.03 13.15
C PRO A 227 -25.93 -26.01 13.08
N PRO A 228 -26.64 -26.22 14.22
CA PRO A 228 -27.84 -27.00 14.24
C PRO A 228 -28.94 -26.38 13.37
N GLU A 229 -29.65 -27.22 12.63
CA GLU A 229 -30.89 -26.84 11.92
C GLU A 229 -32.03 -26.67 12.94
N ASP A 230 -33.15 -26.02 12.52
CA ASP A 230 -34.21 -25.61 13.47
C ASP A 230 -34.84 -26.77 14.28
N THR A 231 -34.61 -28.02 13.88
CA THR A 231 -35.07 -29.23 14.57
C THR A 231 -33.99 -30.00 15.34
N GLU A 232 -32.73 -29.52 15.28
CA GLU A 232 -31.59 -30.19 15.90
C GLU A 232 -31.06 -29.37 17.10
N GLU A 233 -30.58 -30.07 18.14
CA GLU A 233 -29.99 -29.43 19.32
C GLU A 233 -28.47 -29.41 19.30
N HIS A 234 -27.83 -30.14 18.38
CA HIS A 234 -26.39 -30.37 18.36
C HIS A 234 -25.72 -29.76 17.14
N TRP A 235 -24.51 -29.22 17.37
CA TRP A 235 -23.60 -28.78 16.32
C TRP A 235 -22.92 -29.97 15.68
N ARG A 236 -22.79 -29.99 14.36
CA ARG A 236 -22.10 -31.08 13.65
C ARG A 236 -20.72 -30.65 13.21
N LEU A 237 -19.66 -31.31 13.76
CA LEU A 237 -18.29 -31.19 13.31
C LEU A 237 -18.02 -32.31 12.29
N GLU A 238 -18.01 -31.98 11.00
CA GLU A 238 -17.76 -32.93 9.90
C GLU A 238 -16.27 -33.08 9.64
N PHE A 239 -15.84 -34.31 9.36
CA PHE A 239 -14.48 -34.59 8.94
C PHE A 239 -14.39 -34.77 7.45
N LEU A 240 -13.39 -34.11 6.84
CA LEU A 240 -13.11 -34.15 5.40
C LEU A 240 -11.60 -34.35 5.19
N LEU A 241 -11.20 -34.82 4.01
CA LEU A 241 -9.84 -34.65 3.54
C LEU A 241 -9.81 -33.59 2.45
N GLN A 242 -8.81 -32.71 2.53
CA GLN A 242 -8.58 -31.58 1.62
C GLN A 242 -7.25 -31.76 0.92
N ALA A 243 -7.18 -31.52 -0.40
CA ALA A 243 -5.90 -31.48 -1.10
C ALA A 243 -5.12 -30.23 -0.66
N ALA A 244 -3.81 -30.36 -0.47
CA ALA A 244 -2.97 -29.25 0.01
C ALA A 244 -2.67 -28.21 -1.09
N ASP A 245 -2.60 -28.64 -2.34
CA ASP A 245 -2.34 -27.81 -3.52
C ASP A 245 -3.62 -27.21 -4.12
N ASP A 246 -4.80 -27.80 -3.82
CA ASP A 246 -6.10 -27.31 -4.26
C ASP A 246 -7.13 -27.38 -3.11
N PRO A 247 -7.24 -26.32 -2.30
CA PRO A 247 -8.16 -26.31 -1.15
C PRO A 247 -9.65 -26.48 -1.50
N SER A 248 -10.03 -26.35 -2.77
CA SER A 248 -11.41 -26.58 -3.21
C SER A 248 -11.79 -28.05 -3.28
N VAL A 249 -10.80 -28.94 -3.36
CA VAL A 249 -11.00 -30.39 -3.37
C VAL A 249 -11.20 -30.91 -1.95
N LEU A 250 -12.45 -31.12 -1.59
CA LEU A 250 -12.91 -31.60 -0.28
C LEU A 250 -13.68 -32.92 -0.42
N VAL A 251 -13.24 -33.94 0.30
CA VAL A 251 -13.89 -35.23 0.29
C VAL A 251 -14.35 -35.61 1.71
N PRO A 252 -15.66 -35.77 1.95
CA PRO A 252 -16.19 -36.17 3.24
C PRO A 252 -15.69 -37.55 3.72
N ALA A 253 -15.41 -37.67 5.02
CA ALA A 253 -14.94 -38.91 5.63
C ALA A 253 -15.86 -40.10 5.35
N ALA A 254 -17.17 -39.87 5.33
CA ALA A 254 -18.16 -40.94 4.97
C ALA A 254 -17.85 -41.55 3.60
N ARG A 255 -17.50 -40.78 2.59
CA ARG A 255 -17.13 -41.28 1.27
C ARG A 255 -15.79 -42.03 1.30
N ILE A 256 -14.85 -41.62 2.12
CA ILE A 256 -13.54 -42.24 2.29
C ILE A 256 -13.70 -43.67 2.86
N TRP A 257 -14.61 -43.84 3.82
CA TRP A 257 -14.86 -45.15 4.46
C TRP A 257 -15.64 -46.10 3.55
N HIS A 258 -16.56 -45.62 2.72
CA HIS A 258 -17.34 -46.45 1.80
C HIS A 258 -16.58 -46.90 0.54
N GLY A 259 -15.30 -46.53 0.44
CA GLY A 259 -14.47 -46.94 -0.68
C GLY A 259 -14.86 -46.23 -1.98
N ASP A 260 -14.49 -44.97 -2.10
CA ASP A 260 -14.71 -44.16 -3.32
C ASP A 260 -14.01 -44.81 -4.52
N ARG A 261 -14.73 -45.63 -5.28
CA ARG A 261 -14.23 -46.36 -6.48
C ARG A 261 -13.84 -45.41 -7.62
N GLY A 262 -14.22 -44.14 -7.55
CA GLY A 262 -13.88 -43.06 -8.48
C GLY A 262 -12.74 -42.13 -8.06
N GLY A 263 -12.13 -42.37 -6.93
CA GLY A 263 -11.00 -41.83 -6.22
C GLY A 263 -10.48 -40.45 -6.59
N VAL A 264 -11.25 -39.40 -6.28
CA VAL A 264 -10.78 -38.01 -6.47
C VAL A 264 -9.43 -37.76 -5.80
N LEU A 265 -9.17 -38.39 -4.61
CA LEU A 265 -7.92 -38.22 -3.85
C LEU A 265 -6.80 -39.19 -4.27
N ARG A 266 -7.07 -40.19 -5.16
CA ARG A 266 -6.06 -41.22 -5.52
C ARG A 266 -4.82 -40.67 -6.20
N ARG A 267 -4.93 -39.55 -6.87
CA ARG A 267 -3.77 -38.87 -7.46
C ARG A 267 -2.81 -38.30 -6.44
N TRP A 268 -3.25 -38.05 -5.19
CA TRP A 268 -2.43 -37.49 -4.11
C TRP A 268 -2.05 -38.53 -3.04
N VAL A 269 -2.93 -39.49 -2.75
CA VAL A 269 -2.69 -40.44 -1.65
C VAL A 269 -3.27 -41.83 -1.93
N ALA A 270 -2.48 -42.86 -1.63
CA ALA A 270 -2.88 -44.25 -1.87
C ALA A 270 -3.87 -44.78 -0.81
N ARG A 271 -3.75 -44.32 0.43
CA ARG A 271 -4.51 -44.79 1.60
C ARG A 271 -5.11 -43.59 2.37
N PRO A 272 -6.19 -43.01 1.87
CA PRO A 272 -6.78 -41.82 2.49
C PRO A 272 -7.32 -42.06 3.90
N GLN A 273 -7.74 -43.30 4.22
CA GLN A 273 -8.22 -43.68 5.56
C GLN A 273 -7.11 -43.57 6.61
N GLU A 274 -5.89 -44.01 6.28
CA GLU A 274 -4.74 -43.91 7.22
C GLU A 274 -4.35 -42.46 7.48
N VAL A 275 -4.40 -41.64 6.43
CA VAL A 275 -4.12 -40.18 6.58
C VAL A 275 -5.17 -39.56 7.48
N LEU A 276 -6.48 -39.84 7.25
CA LEU A 276 -7.55 -39.28 8.07
C LEU A 276 -7.39 -39.65 9.55
N LEU A 277 -7.12 -40.93 9.88
CA LEU A 277 -6.93 -41.35 11.26
C LEU A 277 -5.69 -40.74 11.91
N THR A 278 -4.59 -40.69 11.18
CA THR A 278 -3.35 -40.06 11.66
C THR A 278 -3.57 -38.59 11.99
N ASP A 279 -4.26 -37.89 11.10
CA ASP A 279 -4.55 -36.47 11.25
C ASP A 279 -5.56 -36.19 12.37
N LEU A 280 -6.61 -37.04 12.50
CA LEU A 280 -7.52 -36.95 13.65
C LEU A 280 -6.78 -37.14 14.98
N GLY A 281 -5.86 -38.12 15.06
CA GLY A 281 -5.03 -38.31 16.26
C GLY A 281 -4.09 -37.13 16.56
N ARG A 282 -3.61 -36.44 15.52
CA ARG A 282 -2.83 -35.19 15.68
C ARG A 282 -3.72 -34.05 16.14
N ALA A 283 -4.88 -33.87 15.50
CA ALA A 283 -5.81 -32.81 15.79
C ALA A 283 -6.41 -32.93 17.22
N ALA A 284 -6.57 -34.16 17.73
CA ALA A 284 -7.01 -34.41 19.11
C ALA A 284 -6.10 -33.78 20.17
N ARG A 285 -4.83 -33.58 19.89
CA ARG A 285 -3.89 -32.86 20.76
C ARG A 285 -4.22 -31.37 20.87
N VAL A 286 -4.79 -30.79 19.81
CA VAL A 286 -5.21 -29.39 19.77
C VAL A 286 -6.65 -29.24 20.25
N LEU A 287 -7.52 -30.18 19.84
CA LEU A 287 -8.93 -30.24 20.20
C LEU A 287 -9.24 -31.61 20.87
N PRO A 288 -9.15 -31.74 22.19
CA PRO A 288 -9.34 -33.03 22.91
C PRO A 288 -10.70 -33.66 22.67
N ALA A 289 -11.73 -32.91 22.32
CA ALA A 289 -13.04 -33.45 21.98
C ALA A 289 -12.99 -34.50 20.85
N LEU A 290 -11.99 -34.43 19.97
CA LEU A 290 -11.80 -35.41 18.89
C LEU A 290 -11.44 -36.83 19.36
N ASP A 291 -10.96 -36.99 20.61
CA ASP A 291 -10.70 -38.33 21.19
C ASP A 291 -11.95 -39.19 21.22
N ALA A 292 -13.12 -38.61 21.32
CA ALA A 292 -14.40 -39.33 21.28
C ALA A 292 -14.62 -39.98 19.87
N ALA A 293 -14.32 -39.24 18.82
CA ALA A 293 -14.45 -39.75 17.45
C ALA A 293 -13.42 -40.85 17.13
N LEU A 294 -12.23 -40.79 17.73
CA LEU A 294 -11.20 -41.86 17.53
C LEU A 294 -11.57 -43.22 18.12
N ARG A 295 -12.60 -43.30 18.94
CA ARG A 295 -13.15 -44.56 19.46
C ARG A 295 -14.09 -45.24 18.46
N GLU A 296 -14.55 -44.52 17.46
CA GLU A 296 -15.39 -45.05 16.41
C GLU A 296 -14.55 -45.80 15.37
N ARG A 297 -15.10 -46.90 14.85
CA ARG A 297 -14.44 -47.70 13.80
C ARG A 297 -14.27 -46.94 12.49
N HIS A 298 -15.23 -46.05 12.17
CA HIS A 298 -15.26 -45.26 10.95
C HIS A 298 -15.69 -43.81 11.31
N PRO A 299 -14.80 -42.97 11.87
CA PRO A 299 -15.16 -41.63 12.27
C PRO A 299 -15.51 -40.72 11.08
N VAL A 300 -16.72 -40.21 11.04
CA VAL A 300 -17.23 -39.34 9.97
C VAL A 300 -17.47 -37.89 10.46
N GLY A 301 -17.56 -37.66 11.74
CA GLY A 301 -17.82 -36.41 12.39
C GLY A 301 -18.08 -36.59 13.85
N LEU A 302 -18.35 -35.48 14.53
CA LEU A 302 -18.63 -35.42 15.97
C LEU A 302 -19.78 -34.47 16.22
N ASP A 303 -20.74 -34.89 17.05
CA ASP A 303 -21.79 -34.01 17.53
C ASP A 303 -21.29 -33.28 18.77
N LEU A 304 -21.40 -31.97 18.75
CA LEU A 304 -20.94 -31.07 19.79
C LEU A 304 -22.14 -30.34 20.40
N ASP A 305 -22.10 -30.16 21.69
CA ASP A 305 -22.96 -29.18 22.35
C ASP A 305 -22.44 -27.75 22.07
N THR A 306 -23.15 -26.74 22.52
CA THR A 306 -22.80 -25.35 22.31
C THR A 306 -21.42 -24.98 22.89
N ALA A 307 -21.03 -25.59 24.00
CA ALA A 307 -19.73 -25.36 24.64
C ALA A 307 -18.61 -26.01 23.83
N GLY A 308 -18.80 -27.22 23.31
CA GLY A 308 -17.87 -27.90 22.43
C GLY A 308 -17.69 -27.19 21.07
N ALA A 309 -18.79 -26.67 20.51
CA ALA A 309 -18.74 -25.86 19.31
C ALA A 309 -17.94 -24.55 19.51
N HIS A 310 -18.13 -23.90 20.64
CA HIS A 310 -17.36 -22.72 21.01
C HIS A 310 -15.87 -23.05 21.24
N ASP A 311 -15.53 -24.17 21.90
CA ASP A 311 -14.13 -24.61 22.07
C ASP A 311 -13.47 -24.87 20.70
N PHE A 312 -14.18 -25.53 19.76
CA PHE A 312 -13.69 -25.68 18.39
C PHE A 312 -13.44 -24.35 17.72
N LEU A 313 -14.39 -23.41 17.76
CA LEU A 313 -14.29 -22.10 17.11
C LEU A 313 -13.13 -21.27 17.67
N THR A 314 -12.90 -21.29 18.97
CA THR A 314 -11.77 -20.59 19.60
C THR A 314 -10.42 -21.21 19.24
N ARG A 315 -10.38 -22.53 18.99
CA ARG A 315 -9.17 -23.26 18.57
C ARG A 315 -9.01 -23.36 17.05
N ALA A 316 -9.93 -22.80 16.27
CA ALA A 316 -9.90 -22.87 14.81
C ALA A 316 -8.59 -22.33 14.24
N ALA A 317 -8.11 -21.21 14.72
CA ALA A 317 -6.82 -20.63 14.32
C ALA A 317 -5.63 -21.55 14.70
N ALA A 318 -5.66 -22.18 15.85
CA ALA A 318 -4.62 -23.13 16.29
C ALA A 318 -4.60 -24.40 15.45
N LEU A 319 -5.77 -24.91 15.03
CA LEU A 319 -5.90 -26.04 14.11
C LEU A 319 -5.35 -25.69 12.71
N ASP A 320 -5.69 -24.53 12.19
CA ASP A 320 -5.16 -24.04 10.90
C ASP A 320 -3.64 -23.89 10.94
N GLN A 321 -3.10 -23.27 12.00
CA GLN A 321 -1.66 -23.17 12.24
C GLN A 321 -0.96 -24.52 12.38
N ALA A 322 -1.67 -25.53 12.92
CA ALA A 322 -1.16 -26.90 12.99
C ALA A 322 -1.19 -27.64 11.65
N GLY A 323 -1.67 -26.99 10.59
CA GLY A 323 -1.67 -27.51 9.23
C GLY A 323 -2.95 -28.23 8.80
N PHE A 324 -4.02 -28.16 9.59
CA PHE A 324 -5.31 -28.71 9.21
C PHE A 324 -6.14 -27.71 8.39
N GLY A 325 -7.07 -28.20 7.58
CA GLY A 325 -8.10 -27.36 7.00
C GLY A 325 -9.17 -27.03 8.05
N VAL A 326 -9.65 -25.80 8.09
CA VAL A 326 -10.72 -25.40 9.02
C VAL A 326 -11.75 -24.57 8.27
N LEU A 327 -13.00 -25.01 8.30
CA LEU A 327 -14.13 -24.33 7.70
C LEU A 327 -15.12 -23.95 8.79
N VAL A 328 -15.08 -22.67 9.15
CA VAL A 328 -15.99 -22.09 10.15
C VAL A 328 -17.22 -21.48 9.47
N PRO A 329 -18.35 -21.35 10.17
CA PRO A 329 -19.53 -20.67 9.65
C PRO A 329 -19.22 -19.20 9.29
N THR A 330 -19.89 -18.68 8.28
CA THR A 330 -19.65 -17.31 7.73
C THR A 330 -19.87 -16.18 8.74
N TRP A 331 -20.71 -16.40 9.74
CA TRP A 331 -20.96 -15.43 10.82
C TRP A 331 -19.84 -15.40 11.88
N TRP A 332 -18.98 -16.43 11.94
CA TRP A 332 -17.86 -16.45 12.87
C TRP A 332 -16.73 -15.55 12.34
N LYS A 333 -16.63 -14.35 12.91
CA LYS A 333 -15.50 -13.42 12.68
C LYS A 333 -14.89 -13.10 14.05
N PRO A 334 -13.56 -13.04 14.16
CA PRO A 334 -12.88 -12.71 15.42
C PRO A 334 -13.31 -11.36 16.03
N SER A 335 -13.86 -10.45 15.24
CA SER A 335 -14.28 -9.11 15.61
C SER A 335 -15.79 -8.96 15.87
N SER A 336 -16.60 -10.01 15.70
CA SER A 336 -18.07 -9.94 15.86
C SER A 336 -18.55 -10.16 17.28
N GLY A 337 -17.84 -9.61 18.26
CA GLY A 337 -18.23 -9.66 19.67
C GLY A 337 -19.24 -8.58 20.05
N VAL A 338 -19.61 -8.58 21.35
CA VAL A 338 -20.41 -7.51 21.96
C VAL A 338 -19.66 -6.19 21.87
N GLY A 339 -20.33 -5.14 21.42
CA GLY A 339 -19.77 -3.79 21.32
C GLY A 339 -20.84 -2.73 21.47
N LEU A 340 -20.42 -1.47 21.46
CA LEU A 340 -21.30 -0.31 21.51
C LEU A 340 -21.60 0.21 20.11
N LYS A 341 -22.84 0.58 19.89
CA LYS A 341 -23.27 1.29 18.68
C LYS A 341 -23.75 2.68 19.06
N LEU A 342 -23.13 3.69 18.48
CA LEU A 342 -23.57 5.08 18.66
C LEU A 342 -24.67 5.39 17.65
N THR A 343 -25.83 5.78 18.12
CA THR A 343 -26.95 6.27 17.30
C THR A 343 -27.08 7.78 17.53
N THR A 344 -26.91 8.57 16.46
CA THR A 344 -27.04 10.03 16.53
C THR A 344 -28.34 10.47 15.89
N THR A 345 -28.99 11.48 16.49
CA THR A 345 -30.16 12.13 15.93
C THR A 345 -29.88 13.62 15.80
N SER A 346 -29.80 14.10 14.57
CA SER A 346 -29.63 15.51 14.28
C SER A 346 -30.93 16.08 13.71
N ARG A 347 -31.28 17.31 14.14
CA ARG A 347 -32.51 17.98 13.68
C ARG A 347 -32.32 18.50 12.26
N GLY A 348 -33.30 18.22 11.39
CA GLY A 348 -33.29 18.66 10.00
C GLY A 348 -32.57 17.70 9.04
N THR A 349 -32.90 17.81 7.77
CA THR A 349 -32.24 17.14 6.66
C THR A 349 -31.03 17.97 6.24
N ALA A 350 -30.02 17.34 5.61
CA ALA A 350 -28.84 18.02 5.10
C ALA A 350 -29.20 19.25 4.21
N GLY A 351 -30.29 19.19 3.43
CA GLY A 351 -30.75 20.28 2.59
C GLY A 351 -31.32 21.48 3.36
N ALA A 352 -31.95 21.26 4.51
CA ALA A 352 -32.47 22.35 5.36
C ALA A 352 -31.36 23.08 6.11
N VAL A 353 -30.33 22.35 6.52
CA VAL A 353 -29.15 22.89 7.23
C VAL A 353 -28.34 23.84 6.34
N SER A 354 -28.25 23.60 5.04
CA SER A 354 -27.49 24.45 4.10
C SER A 354 -28.02 25.87 3.96
N ARG A 355 -29.27 26.14 4.36
CA ARG A 355 -29.96 27.43 4.14
C ARG A 355 -29.96 28.39 5.33
N THR A 356 -29.81 27.92 6.57
CA THR A 356 -30.26 28.72 7.73
C THR A 356 -29.34 28.78 8.93
N SER A 357 -28.18 28.09 9.00
CA SER A 357 -27.43 28.07 10.25
C SER A 357 -25.91 28.08 10.07
N VAL A 358 -25.24 28.88 10.90
CA VAL A 358 -23.81 28.74 11.21
C VAL A 358 -23.70 27.60 12.23
N LEU A 359 -23.72 26.37 11.75
CA LEU A 359 -23.49 25.17 12.54
C LEU A 359 -22.00 24.86 12.51
N GLY A 360 -21.42 24.36 13.61
CA GLY A 360 -20.00 24.10 13.75
C GLY A 360 -19.68 22.71 14.31
N ARG A 361 -18.40 22.42 14.49
CA ARG A 361 -17.92 21.22 15.19
C ARG A 361 -18.46 21.13 16.62
N ASP A 362 -18.77 22.25 17.23
CA ASP A 362 -19.28 22.38 18.58
C ASP A 362 -20.82 22.25 18.68
N GLU A 363 -21.51 22.04 17.52
CA GLU A 363 -22.94 21.80 17.54
C GLU A 363 -23.27 20.51 18.29
N LEU A 364 -24.26 20.62 19.18
CA LEU A 364 -24.72 19.52 20.01
C LEU A 364 -25.80 18.74 19.27
N VAL A 365 -25.55 17.45 19.06
CA VAL A 365 -26.51 16.47 18.53
C VAL A 365 -26.94 15.51 19.61
N ASP A 366 -28.20 15.08 19.54
CA ASP A 366 -28.70 14.08 20.47
C ASP A 366 -28.08 12.73 20.11
N TYR A 367 -27.59 12.01 21.13
CA TYR A 367 -27.02 10.70 20.94
C TYR A 367 -27.67 9.65 21.87
N ARG A 368 -27.62 8.41 21.41
CA ARG A 368 -27.92 7.22 22.18
C ARG A 368 -26.89 6.14 21.89
N TRP A 369 -26.41 5.56 22.96
CA TRP A 369 -25.61 4.34 22.88
C TRP A 369 -26.53 3.14 22.99
N ASP A 370 -26.31 2.14 22.16
CA ASP A 370 -26.96 0.84 22.20
C ASP A 370 -25.87 -0.23 22.28
N VAL A 371 -26.13 -1.35 22.96
CA VAL A 371 -25.25 -2.52 22.86
C VAL A 371 -25.64 -3.28 21.61
N ALA A 372 -24.66 -3.63 20.83
CA ALA A 372 -24.83 -4.37 19.59
C ALA A 372 -23.99 -5.65 19.59
N LEU A 373 -24.48 -6.65 18.86
CA LEU A 373 -23.81 -7.90 18.61
C LEU A 373 -23.52 -7.98 17.09
N GLY A 374 -22.30 -7.60 16.71
CA GLY A 374 -22.01 -7.31 15.31
C GLY A 374 -22.84 -6.12 14.81
N GLU A 375 -23.67 -6.31 13.80
CA GLU A 375 -24.54 -5.26 13.24
C GLU A 375 -25.91 -5.17 13.93
N LEU A 376 -26.28 -6.19 14.75
CA LEU A 376 -27.58 -6.28 15.41
C LEU A 376 -27.60 -5.46 16.70
N THR A 377 -28.42 -4.43 16.77
CA THR A 377 -28.72 -3.70 18.00
C THR A 377 -29.64 -4.53 18.89
N LEU A 378 -29.24 -4.74 20.14
CA LEU A 378 -29.95 -5.55 21.11
C LEU A 378 -30.97 -4.70 21.90
N THR A 379 -32.15 -5.27 22.17
CA THR A 379 -33.12 -4.67 23.09
C THR A 379 -32.72 -4.91 24.55
N GLU A 380 -33.31 -4.17 25.49
CA GLU A 380 -33.06 -4.40 26.93
C GLU A 380 -33.45 -5.80 27.39
N GLU A 381 -34.52 -6.37 26.81
CA GLU A 381 -34.96 -7.74 27.13
C GLU A 381 -33.95 -8.77 26.65
N GLU A 382 -33.51 -8.63 25.36
CA GLU A 382 -32.48 -9.48 24.80
C GLU A 382 -31.15 -9.38 25.56
N LEU A 383 -30.80 -8.18 26.05
CA LEU A 383 -29.60 -7.95 26.88
C LEU A 383 -29.68 -8.67 28.20
N ARG A 384 -30.84 -8.66 28.86
CA ARG A 384 -31.07 -9.41 30.14
C ARG A 384 -31.00 -10.91 29.89
N GLU A 385 -31.69 -11.42 28.88
CA GLU A 385 -31.62 -12.83 28.49
C GLU A 385 -30.19 -13.28 28.21
N LEU A 386 -29.41 -12.47 27.46
CA LEU A 386 -28.02 -12.76 27.18
C LEU A 386 -27.12 -12.69 28.40
N ALA A 387 -27.41 -11.82 29.38
CA ALA A 387 -26.67 -11.71 30.63
C ALA A 387 -26.92 -12.94 31.52
N GLU A 388 -28.14 -13.50 31.49
CA GLU A 388 -28.54 -14.72 32.23
C GLU A 388 -28.08 -16.00 31.52
N ALA A 389 -27.87 -15.96 30.21
CA ALA A 389 -27.44 -17.13 29.40
C ALA A 389 -26.07 -17.62 29.87
N LYS A 390 -25.98 -18.92 30.23
CA LYS A 390 -24.73 -19.54 30.72
C LYS A 390 -23.85 -20.08 29.62
N VAL A 391 -24.23 -19.93 28.35
CA VAL A 391 -23.56 -20.48 27.18
C VAL A 391 -22.85 -19.37 26.37
N PRO A 392 -21.67 -19.65 25.78
CA PRO A 392 -20.89 -18.65 25.09
C PRO A 392 -21.40 -18.35 23.65
N LEU A 393 -22.24 -19.20 23.07
CA LEU A 393 -22.90 -19.04 21.77
C LEU A 393 -24.40 -19.01 21.97
N VAL A 394 -25.07 -18.01 21.43
CA VAL A 394 -26.53 -17.83 21.56
C VAL A 394 -27.13 -17.51 20.20
N LYS A 395 -28.35 -17.98 19.98
CA LYS A 395 -29.09 -17.66 18.75
C LYS A 395 -29.98 -16.45 19.03
N VAL A 396 -29.63 -15.31 18.40
CA VAL A 396 -30.39 -14.05 18.50
C VAL A 396 -31.06 -13.77 17.18
N ARG A 397 -32.39 -13.68 17.15
CA ARG A 397 -33.18 -13.45 15.91
C ARG A 397 -32.81 -14.39 14.76
N GLY A 398 -32.54 -15.67 15.09
CA GLY A 398 -32.18 -16.67 14.10
C GLY A 398 -30.70 -16.74 13.72
N GLN A 399 -29.86 -15.84 14.19
CA GLN A 399 -28.42 -15.81 13.93
C GLN A 399 -27.62 -16.22 15.15
N TRP A 400 -26.61 -17.07 14.96
CA TRP A 400 -25.68 -17.44 16.01
C TRP A 400 -24.65 -16.35 16.26
N ALA A 401 -24.36 -16.09 17.53
CA ALA A 401 -23.37 -15.10 17.91
C ALA A 401 -22.65 -15.48 19.21
N GLN A 402 -21.41 -15.00 19.33
CA GLN A 402 -20.60 -15.18 20.54
C GLN A 402 -20.93 -14.08 21.55
N VAL A 403 -21.16 -14.47 22.79
CA VAL A 403 -21.40 -13.55 23.90
C VAL A 403 -20.24 -13.57 24.89
N ASP A 404 -19.52 -12.46 24.98
CA ASP A 404 -18.53 -12.21 26.03
C ASP A 404 -19.23 -11.51 27.20
N ARG A 405 -19.38 -12.24 28.30
CA ARG A 405 -20.08 -11.75 29.52
C ARG A 405 -19.41 -10.54 30.14
N ARG A 406 -18.07 -10.46 30.08
CA ARG A 406 -17.34 -9.30 30.65
C ARG A 406 -17.64 -8.06 29.86
N ARG A 407 -17.60 -8.17 28.52
CA ARG A 407 -17.95 -7.08 27.63
C ARG A 407 -19.44 -6.71 27.74
N LEU A 408 -20.32 -7.70 27.85
CA LEU A 408 -21.73 -7.42 28.03
C LEU A 408 -22.01 -6.66 29.35
N ALA A 409 -21.41 -7.09 30.47
CA ALA A 409 -21.53 -6.41 31.75
C ALA A 409 -20.93 -4.98 31.71
N ALA A 410 -19.78 -4.82 31.07
CA ALA A 410 -19.16 -3.50 30.86
C ALA A 410 -20.03 -2.58 30.00
N GLY A 411 -20.61 -3.12 28.91
CA GLY A 411 -21.53 -2.38 28.05
C GLY A 411 -22.81 -1.94 28.79
N LEU A 412 -23.42 -2.81 29.58
CA LEU A 412 -24.56 -2.48 30.43
C LEU A 412 -24.21 -1.38 31.44
N ALA A 413 -23.11 -1.53 32.18
CA ALA A 413 -22.64 -0.52 33.13
C ALA A 413 -22.30 0.83 32.47
N PHE A 414 -21.88 0.81 31.21
CA PHE A 414 -21.68 2.01 30.43
C PHE A 414 -23.01 2.68 30.03
N LEU A 415 -23.99 1.90 29.56
CA LEU A 415 -25.31 2.41 29.22
C LEU A 415 -26.03 3.07 30.41
N GLU A 416 -25.92 2.50 31.61
CA GLU A 416 -26.48 3.06 32.84
C GLU A 416 -25.89 4.45 33.19
N ARG A 417 -24.62 4.70 32.82
CA ARG A 417 -23.92 5.95 33.13
C ARG A 417 -24.03 7.00 32.04
N ALA A 418 -24.01 6.59 30.77
CA ALA A 418 -23.84 7.48 29.61
C ALA A 418 -24.67 7.03 28.39
N GLY A 419 -25.79 6.34 28.60
CA GLY A 419 -26.56 5.72 27.53
C GLY A 419 -27.19 6.71 26.53
N SER A 420 -27.51 7.94 26.94
CA SER A 420 -28.04 8.98 26.04
C SER A 420 -27.71 10.37 26.55
N GLY A 421 -27.70 11.35 25.66
CA GLY A 421 -27.39 12.72 26.00
C GLY A 421 -27.19 13.57 24.76
N ARG A 422 -26.36 14.61 24.91
CA ARG A 422 -25.95 15.48 23.80
C ARG A 422 -24.42 15.51 23.73
N MET A 423 -23.89 15.41 22.53
CA MET A 423 -22.46 15.53 22.27
C MET A 423 -22.23 16.42 21.05
N SER A 424 -21.05 17.01 20.94
CA SER A 424 -20.70 17.81 19.79
C SER A 424 -20.46 16.92 18.56
N VAL A 425 -20.61 17.50 17.38
CA VAL A 425 -20.26 16.82 16.12
C VAL A 425 -18.78 16.43 16.12
N GLY A 426 -17.91 17.26 16.72
CA GLY A 426 -16.49 16.93 16.90
C GLY A 426 -16.27 15.64 17.67
N GLU A 427 -16.95 15.45 18.80
CA GLU A 427 -16.89 14.21 19.61
C GLU A 427 -17.43 13.00 18.85
N VAL A 428 -18.52 13.17 18.07
CA VAL A 428 -19.03 12.09 17.20
C VAL A 428 -17.98 11.65 16.17
N LEU A 429 -17.27 12.60 15.56
CA LEU A 429 -16.19 12.30 14.61
C LEU A 429 -14.99 11.61 15.27
N GLU A 430 -14.64 11.98 16.50
CA GLU A 430 -13.59 11.32 17.28
C GLU A 430 -13.97 9.86 17.58
N VAL A 431 -15.21 9.63 18.02
CA VAL A 431 -15.72 8.26 18.23
C VAL A 431 -15.70 7.46 16.92
N ALA A 432 -16.06 8.08 15.78
CA ALA A 432 -15.99 7.43 14.47
C ALA A 432 -14.57 6.99 14.08
N GLY A 433 -13.58 7.65 14.64
CA GLY A 433 -12.16 7.38 14.45
C GLY A 433 -11.58 6.28 15.33
N LEU A 434 -12.29 5.77 16.34
CA LEU A 434 -11.76 4.75 17.23
C LEU A 434 -11.51 3.40 16.51
N PRO A 435 -10.46 2.65 16.89
CA PRO A 435 -10.25 1.28 16.42
C PRO A 435 -11.41 0.37 16.82
N ALA A 436 -11.60 -0.72 16.07
CA ALA A 436 -12.59 -1.73 16.40
C ALA A 436 -12.27 -2.50 17.71
N ASP A 437 -11.01 -2.47 18.14
CA ASP A 437 -10.50 -3.09 19.36
C ASP A 437 -10.21 -2.07 20.48
N ASP A 438 -10.56 -0.80 20.28
CA ASP A 438 -10.39 0.24 21.30
C ASP A 438 -11.47 0.11 22.37
N GLU A 439 -11.05 -0.14 23.60
CA GLU A 439 -11.92 -0.30 24.75
C GLU A 439 -11.97 0.96 25.63
N THR A 440 -11.82 2.15 25.05
CA THR A 440 -11.89 3.44 25.77
C THR A 440 -13.18 3.54 26.62
N PHE A 441 -14.25 2.93 26.14
CA PHE A 441 -15.55 2.86 26.86
C PHE A 441 -15.76 1.55 27.64
N GLY A 442 -14.71 0.73 27.81
CA GLY A 442 -14.80 -0.61 28.41
C GLY A 442 -15.29 -1.70 27.46
N VAL A 443 -15.80 -1.30 26.30
CA VAL A 443 -16.26 -2.14 25.19
C VAL A 443 -15.96 -1.45 23.87
N PRO A 444 -15.64 -2.19 22.79
CA PRO A 444 -15.33 -1.58 21.50
C PRO A 444 -16.56 -0.94 20.85
N VAL A 445 -16.34 0.13 20.07
CA VAL A 445 -17.38 0.75 19.25
C VAL A 445 -17.47 0.01 17.90
N VAL A 446 -18.55 -0.74 17.70
CA VAL A 446 -18.76 -1.59 16.53
C VAL A 446 -19.52 -0.91 15.40
N GLY A 447 -20.21 0.20 15.69
CA GLY A 447 -20.96 0.92 14.68
C GLY A 447 -21.37 2.32 15.09
N ILE A 448 -21.57 3.17 14.08
CA ILE A 448 -22.18 4.48 14.24
C ILE A 448 -23.30 4.60 13.20
N GLY A 449 -24.44 5.04 13.62
CA GLY A 449 -25.61 5.21 12.76
C GLY A 449 -26.53 6.30 13.29
N GLY A 450 -27.74 6.38 12.75
CA GLY A 450 -28.73 7.32 13.22
C GLY A 450 -29.53 7.94 12.09
N SER A 451 -30.11 9.12 12.37
CA SER A 451 -30.91 9.88 11.42
C SER A 451 -30.47 11.34 11.37
N GLY A 452 -30.80 11.99 10.26
CA GLY A 452 -30.44 13.37 10.00
C GLY A 452 -29.04 13.54 9.39
N TRP A 453 -28.65 14.79 9.26
CA TRP A 453 -27.48 15.16 8.46
C TRP A 453 -26.13 14.60 8.98
N VAL A 454 -25.95 14.40 10.29
CA VAL A 454 -24.73 13.81 10.84
C VAL A 454 -24.55 12.35 10.41
N SER A 455 -25.65 11.58 10.45
CA SER A 455 -25.63 10.19 9.97
C SER A 455 -25.32 10.12 8.47
N ASP A 456 -25.91 11.01 7.67
CA ASP A 456 -25.63 11.08 6.23
C ASP A 456 -24.18 11.50 5.93
N LEU A 457 -23.64 12.43 6.74
CA LEU A 457 -22.23 12.84 6.65
C LEU A 457 -21.30 11.65 6.89
N LEU A 458 -21.48 10.94 8.00
CA LEU A 458 -20.62 9.79 8.36
C LEU A 458 -20.76 8.62 7.37
N ALA A 459 -21.95 8.43 6.80
CA ALA A 459 -22.18 7.42 5.78
C ALA A 459 -21.68 7.85 4.37
N GLY A 460 -21.23 9.09 4.21
CA GLY A 460 -20.82 9.65 2.93
C GLY A 460 -21.96 9.76 1.91
N ARG A 461 -23.20 9.93 2.39
CA ARG A 461 -24.40 10.08 1.56
C ARG A 461 -24.84 11.54 1.38
N VAL A 462 -24.14 12.47 2.00
CA VAL A 462 -24.54 13.89 2.01
C VAL A 462 -24.71 14.44 0.59
N GLU A 463 -23.81 14.13 -0.33
CA GLU A 463 -23.88 14.61 -1.72
C GLU A 463 -25.24 14.27 -2.38
N ASN A 464 -25.72 13.05 -2.14
CA ASN A 464 -26.98 12.57 -2.72
C ASN A 464 -28.22 13.04 -1.93
N ALA A 465 -28.04 13.42 -0.66
CA ALA A 465 -29.12 13.90 0.21
C ALA A 465 -29.36 15.41 0.10
N LEU A 466 -28.38 16.16 -0.46
CA LEU A 466 -28.49 17.60 -0.66
C LEU A 466 -29.25 17.93 -1.95
N GLU A 467 -30.15 18.94 -1.86
CA GLU A 467 -30.71 19.53 -3.06
C GLU A 467 -29.62 20.25 -3.86
N PRO A 468 -29.51 20.01 -5.18
CA PRO A 468 -28.58 20.72 -6.03
C PRO A 468 -28.77 22.25 -5.93
N LEU A 469 -27.67 23.00 -5.78
CA LEU A 469 -27.72 24.46 -5.71
C LEU A 469 -27.30 25.10 -7.04
N ASP A 470 -27.99 26.12 -7.42
CA ASP A 470 -27.61 27.00 -8.50
C ASP A 470 -26.79 28.21 -7.98
N PRO A 471 -25.83 28.71 -8.76
CA PRO A 471 -25.16 29.95 -8.43
C PRO A 471 -26.13 31.14 -8.48
N PRO A 472 -25.81 32.27 -7.81
CA PRO A 472 -26.66 33.45 -7.82
C PRO A 472 -26.78 34.06 -9.24
N PRO A 473 -27.81 34.90 -9.48
CA PRO A 473 -27.90 35.70 -10.71
C PRO A 473 -26.62 36.50 -10.96
N GLY A 474 -26.22 36.61 -12.22
CA GLY A 474 -24.97 37.27 -12.61
C GLY A 474 -23.74 36.34 -12.70
N PHE A 475 -23.85 35.07 -12.29
CA PHE A 475 -22.78 34.09 -12.51
C PHE A 475 -22.64 33.73 -13.99
N GLY A 476 -21.45 33.87 -14.55
CA GLY A 476 -21.17 33.79 -16.00
C GLY A 476 -21.12 32.34 -16.58
N ALA A 477 -21.73 31.36 -15.92
CA ALA A 477 -21.80 29.99 -16.43
C ALA A 477 -23.02 29.22 -15.90
N VAL A 478 -23.47 28.23 -16.68
CA VAL A 478 -24.44 27.22 -16.23
C VAL A 478 -23.73 26.02 -15.66
N LEU A 479 -23.97 25.69 -14.40
CA LEU A 479 -23.39 24.52 -13.75
C LEU A 479 -24.06 23.23 -14.23
N ARG A 480 -23.28 22.20 -14.46
CA ARG A 480 -23.75 20.85 -14.76
C ARG A 480 -24.42 20.21 -13.53
N PRO A 481 -25.26 19.18 -13.70
CA PRO A 481 -25.98 18.55 -12.58
C PRO A 481 -25.03 18.13 -11.44
N TYR A 482 -23.89 17.49 -11.76
CA TYR A 482 -22.93 17.09 -10.76
C TYR A 482 -22.21 18.29 -10.12
N GLN A 483 -21.95 19.38 -10.85
CA GLN A 483 -21.33 20.60 -10.30
C GLN A 483 -22.29 21.31 -9.33
N ARG A 484 -23.60 21.30 -9.61
CA ARG A 484 -24.64 21.83 -8.71
C ARG A 484 -24.68 21.04 -7.40
N ARG A 485 -24.57 19.68 -7.47
CA ARG A 485 -24.43 18.83 -6.28
C ARG A 485 -23.11 19.12 -5.54
N GLY A 486 -22.00 19.30 -6.26
CA GLY A 486 -20.71 19.68 -5.67
C GLY A 486 -20.75 21.05 -4.99
N LEU A 487 -21.43 22.03 -5.58
CA LEU A 487 -21.66 23.34 -4.97
C LEU A 487 -22.47 23.21 -3.67
N ALA A 488 -23.55 22.40 -3.70
CA ALA A 488 -24.37 22.14 -2.52
C ALA A 488 -23.55 21.50 -1.39
N TRP A 489 -22.69 20.51 -1.71
CA TRP A 489 -21.81 19.87 -0.76
C TRP A 489 -20.76 20.82 -0.18
N LEU A 490 -20.12 21.65 -1.01
CA LEU A 490 -19.18 22.67 -0.55
C LEU A 490 -19.86 23.70 0.37
N ALA A 491 -21.05 24.17 -0.03
CA ALA A 491 -21.82 25.13 0.73
C ALA A 491 -22.31 24.57 2.08
N PHE A 492 -22.62 23.27 2.13
CA PHE A 492 -22.98 22.54 3.34
C PHE A 492 -21.81 22.46 4.32
N LEU A 493 -20.63 21.99 3.86
CA LEU A 493 -19.45 21.92 4.72
C LEU A 493 -18.96 23.31 5.17
N ASP A 494 -19.06 24.31 4.30
CA ASP A 494 -18.77 25.70 4.66
C ASP A 494 -19.72 26.21 5.77
N GLY A 495 -21.03 25.86 5.69
CA GLY A 495 -22.01 26.19 6.72
C GLY A 495 -21.68 25.57 8.09
N LEU A 496 -21.07 24.39 8.09
CA LEU A 496 -20.65 23.67 9.28
C LEU A 496 -19.25 24.08 9.79
N GLY A 497 -18.53 24.94 9.07
CA GLY A 497 -17.13 25.27 9.38
C GLY A 497 -16.19 24.04 9.22
N LEU A 498 -16.62 23.01 8.51
CA LEU A 498 -15.86 21.80 8.22
C LEU A 498 -15.13 21.95 6.89
N GLY A 499 -13.85 21.60 6.86
CA GLY A 499 -13.06 21.71 5.65
C GLY A 499 -13.42 20.66 4.60
N ALA A 500 -13.16 20.98 3.34
CA ALA A 500 -13.50 20.15 2.18
C ALA A 500 -12.27 19.83 1.32
N CYS A 501 -12.23 18.62 0.78
CA CYS A 501 -11.28 18.21 -0.26
C CYS A 501 -12.08 17.85 -1.53
N LEU A 502 -12.11 18.76 -2.49
CA LEU A 502 -12.73 18.52 -3.80
C LEU A 502 -11.71 17.84 -4.70
N ALA A 503 -11.84 16.53 -4.80
CA ALA A 503 -10.88 15.62 -5.46
C ALA A 503 -11.39 15.11 -6.82
N ASP A 504 -12.27 15.84 -7.47
CA ASP A 504 -12.78 15.54 -8.80
C ASP A 504 -11.65 15.40 -9.81
N ASP A 505 -11.82 14.54 -10.79
CA ASP A 505 -10.87 14.39 -11.90
C ASP A 505 -10.59 15.75 -12.56
N MET A 506 -9.41 15.88 -13.12
CA MET A 506 -9.02 17.12 -13.81
C MET A 506 -9.97 17.39 -14.99
N GLY A 507 -10.37 18.65 -15.13
CA GLY A 507 -11.30 19.07 -16.19
C GLY A 507 -12.79 18.93 -15.84
N LEU A 508 -13.16 18.41 -14.66
CA LEU A 508 -14.56 18.42 -14.17
C LEU A 508 -15.00 19.77 -13.58
N GLY A 509 -14.19 20.81 -13.70
CA GLY A 509 -14.58 22.18 -13.32
C GLY A 509 -14.54 22.46 -11.82
N LYS A 510 -13.48 22.05 -11.12
CA LYS A 510 -13.22 22.41 -9.72
C LYS A 510 -13.21 23.93 -9.51
N THR A 511 -12.55 24.67 -10.42
CA THR A 511 -12.48 26.15 -10.39
C THR A 511 -13.86 26.79 -10.45
N VAL A 512 -14.73 26.37 -11.39
CA VAL A 512 -16.05 26.95 -11.54
C VAL A 512 -16.95 26.64 -10.33
N GLN A 513 -16.81 25.46 -9.72
CA GLN A 513 -17.54 25.11 -8.48
C GLN A 513 -17.11 26.00 -7.30
N LEU A 514 -15.79 26.25 -7.14
CA LEU A 514 -15.30 27.14 -6.11
C LEU A 514 -15.74 28.60 -6.35
N LEU A 515 -15.63 29.10 -7.57
CA LEU A 515 -16.08 30.46 -7.91
C LEU A 515 -17.60 30.61 -7.69
N ALA A 516 -18.39 29.57 -7.98
CA ALA A 516 -19.82 29.55 -7.69
C ALA A 516 -20.08 29.60 -6.17
N LEU A 517 -19.27 28.92 -5.35
CA LEU A 517 -19.33 29.01 -3.89
C LEU A 517 -19.04 30.44 -3.40
N GLU A 518 -18.00 31.09 -3.94
CA GLU A 518 -17.65 32.48 -3.60
C GLU A 518 -18.78 33.43 -3.97
N ALA A 519 -19.32 33.31 -5.18
CA ALA A 519 -20.46 34.12 -5.61
C ALA A 519 -21.70 33.92 -4.71
N LEU A 520 -22.02 32.63 -4.39
CA LEU A 520 -23.16 32.28 -3.55
C LEU A 520 -23.05 32.87 -2.14
N LYS A 521 -21.88 32.73 -1.52
CA LYS A 521 -21.67 33.14 -0.11
C LYS A 521 -21.49 34.65 0.07
N ARG A 522 -21.16 35.37 -0.99
CA ARG A 522 -20.99 36.84 -0.97
C ARG A 522 -22.22 37.56 -1.51
N HIS A 523 -23.19 36.85 -2.02
CA HIS A 523 -24.41 37.43 -2.52
C HIS A 523 -25.21 38.10 -1.38
N GLY A 524 -25.20 39.44 -1.35
CA GLY A 524 -25.86 40.23 -0.32
C GLY A 524 -25.14 40.37 1.03
N GLU A 525 -23.95 39.72 1.20
CA GLU A 525 -23.18 39.77 2.44
C GLU A 525 -21.73 40.20 2.20
N ARG A 526 -21.22 41.13 3.04
CA ARG A 526 -19.78 41.43 3.11
C ARG A 526 -19.12 40.37 4.00
N ARG A 527 -18.11 39.69 3.46
CA ARG A 527 -17.29 38.70 4.16
C ARG A 527 -15.81 39.06 4.07
N PRO A 528 -14.97 38.62 5.02
CA PRO A 528 -13.54 38.71 4.87
C PRO A 528 -13.06 38.05 3.55
N PRO A 529 -11.90 38.41 3.02
CA PRO A 529 -11.40 37.84 1.76
C PRO A 529 -11.15 36.35 1.82
N THR A 530 -11.23 35.68 0.68
CA THR A 530 -10.74 34.30 0.48
C THR A 530 -9.31 34.34 -0.02
N LEU A 531 -8.40 33.60 0.61
CA LEU A 531 -7.02 33.41 0.16
C LEU A 531 -6.92 32.15 -0.70
N LEU A 532 -6.64 32.31 -1.98
CA LEU A 532 -6.37 31.21 -2.91
C LEU A 532 -4.86 31.05 -3.09
N ILE A 533 -4.33 29.90 -2.71
CA ILE A 533 -2.92 29.53 -2.89
C ILE A 533 -2.83 28.52 -4.02
N CYS A 534 -2.14 28.85 -5.08
CA CYS A 534 -2.02 27.99 -6.26
C CYS A 534 -0.58 27.98 -6.82
N PRO A 535 -0.24 27.02 -7.69
CA PRO A 535 1.00 27.08 -8.45
C PRO A 535 1.08 28.36 -9.28
N MET A 536 2.29 28.90 -9.44
CA MET A 536 2.57 30.12 -10.21
C MET A 536 1.92 30.12 -11.62
N SER A 537 1.94 28.96 -12.26
CA SER A 537 1.39 28.76 -13.61
C SER A 537 -0.14 28.93 -13.69
N LEU A 538 -0.85 28.77 -12.57
CA LEU A 538 -2.30 28.84 -12.50
C LEU A 538 -2.84 30.23 -12.13
N VAL A 539 -2.02 31.13 -11.63
CA VAL A 539 -2.43 32.50 -11.21
C VAL A 539 -3.18 33.20 -12.33
N GLY A 540 -2.64 33.20 -13.56
CA GLY A 540 -3.31 33.82 -14.71
C GLY A 540 -4.58 33.11 -15.15
N THR A 541 -4.67 31.83 -14.99
CA THR A 541 -5.89 31.05 -15.32
C THR A 541 -7.00 31.37 -14.31
N TRP A 542 -6.70 31.38 -13.03
CA TRP A 542 -7.65 31.75 -11.99
C TRP A 542 -8.18 33.18 -12.18
N LEU A 543 -7.30 34.12 -12.50
CA LEU A 543 -7.73 35.50 -12.76
C LEU A 543 -8.70 35.60 -13.96
N ARG A 544 -8.38 34.94 -15.08
CA ARG A 544 -9.27 34.91 -16.26
C ARG A 544 -10.59 34.21 -15.98
N GLU A 545 -10.58 33.10 -15.28
CA GLU A 545 -11.82 32.36 -14.93
C GLU A 545 -12.68 33.16 -13.94
N ALA A 546 -12.07 33.80 -12.95
CA ALA A 546 -12.77 34.69 -12.05
C ALA A 546 -13.44 35.87 -12.79
N GLN A 547 -12.71 36.54 -13.67
CA GLN A 547 -13.26 37.64 -14.50
C GLN A 547 -14.40 37.17 -15.41
N ARG A 548 -14.32 35.93 -15.90
CA ARG A 548 -15.34 35.33 -16.79
C ARG A 548 -16.60 34.90 -16.05
N PHE A 549 -16.45 34.22 -14.92
CA PHE A 549 -17.57 33.57 -14.23
C PHE A 549 -18.15 34.42 -13.09
N THR A 550 -17.32 35.28 -12.48
CA THR A 550 -17.70 36.12 -11.36
C THR A 550 -17.18 37.55 -11.58
N PRO A 551 -17.67 38.28 -12.60
CA PRO A 551 -17.13 39.63 -12.94
C PRO A 551 -17.26 40.64 -11.81
N ASP A 552 -18.22 40.46 -10.88
CA ASP A 552 -18.43 41.36 -9.73
C ASP A 552 -17.46 41.08 -8.58
N LEU A 553 -16.67 40.00 -8.62
CA LEU A 553 -15.73 39.60 -7.58
C LEU A 553 -14.45 40.45 -7.69
N ARG A 554 -14.09 41.17 -6.65
CA ARG A 554 -12.88 41.99 -6.59
C ARG A 554 -11.67 41.10 -6.32
N VAL A 555 -10.94 40.80 -7.38
CA VAL A 555 -9.78 39.89 -7.32
C VAL A 555 -8.49 40.68 -7.16
N HIS A 556 -7.71 40.39 -6.13
CA HIS A 556 -6.35 40.88 -5.94
C HIS A 556 -5.32 39.79 -6.17
N VAL A 557 -4.28 40.10 -6.95
CA VAL A 557 -3.17 39.16 -7.19
C VAL A 557 -1.96 39.57 -6.32
N HIS A 558 -1.76 38.88 -5.22
CA HIS A 558 -0.59 39.07 -4.36
C HIS A 558 0.61 38.34 -4.93
N HIS A 559 1.29 39.03 -5.88
CA HIS A 559 2.42 38.46 -6.62
C HIS A 559 3.31 39.56 -7.21
N GLY A 560 4.60 39.25 -7.39
CA GLY A 560 5.60 40.15 -7.96
C GLY A 560 6.54 40.76 -6.93
N ALA A 561 7.52 41.56 -7.40
CA ALA A 561 8.49 42.23 -6.58
C ALA A 561 7.86 43.43 -5.84
N ASP A 562 6.92 44.09 -6.49
CA ASP A 562 6.26 45.32 -6.02
C ASP A 562 4.97 45.04 -5.22
N ARG A 563 4.76 43.79 -4.76
CA ARG A 563 3.60 43.47 -3.95
C ARG A 563 3.66 44.16 -2.59
N ALA A 564 2.50 44.53 -2.08
CA ALA A 564 2.40 45.09 -0.73
C ALA A 564 2.88 44.09 0.33
N THR A 565 3.63 44.57 1.33
CA THR A 565 4.15 43.81 2.47
C THR A 565 4.09 44.65 3.73
N GLY A 566 4.21 44.00 4.91
CA GLY A 566 4.17 44.73 6.20
C GLY A 566 2.83 45.43 6.42
N GLU A 567 2.88 46.67 6.94
CA GLU A 567 1.70 47.47 7.30
C GLU A 567 0.80 47.82 6.10
N ASP A 568 1.36 47.90 4.90
CA ASP A 568 0.61 48.21 3.67
C ASP A 568 -0.24 47.02 3.18
N LEU A 569 0.06 45.79 3.61
CA LEU A 569 -0.63 44.58 3.12
C LEU A 569 -2.11 44.60 3.48
N ALA A 570 -2.46 44.94 4.71
CA ALA A 570 -3.87 44.97 5.16
C ALA A 570 -4.69 46.00 4.37
N GLY A 571 -4.09 47.18 4.07
CA GLY A 571 -4.73 48.21 3.25
C GLY A 571 -4.92 47.75 1.78
N ALA A 572 -3.93 47.12 1.21
CA ALA A 572 -3.98 46.63 -0.17
C ALA A 572 -5.04 45.48 -0.36
N LEU A 573 -5.23 44.66 0.67
CA LEU A 573 -6.16 43.52 0.63
C LEU A 573 -7.56 43.85 1.15
N GLY A 574 -7.76 44.92 1.92
CA GLY A 574 -9.02 45.28 2.61
C GLY A 574 -10.23 45.51 1.68
N GLY A 575 -9.99 45.69 0.39
CA GLY A 575 -11.04 45.83 -0.63
C GLY A 575 -11.28 44.56 -1.46
N ALA A 576 -10.47 43.53 -1.31
CA ALA A 576 -10.53 42.32 -2.11
C ALA A 576 -11.55 41.30 -1.57
N ASP A 577 -12.20 40.58 -2.48
CA ASP A 577 -13.04 39.42 -2.16
C ASP A 577 -12.25 38.11 -2.32
N LEU A 578 -11.35 38.05 -3.32
CA LEU A 578 -10.49 36.93 -3.60
C LEU A 578 -9.04 37.41 -3.75
N VAL A 579 -8.15 36.87 -2.95
CA VAL A 579 -6.71 37.13 -3.00
C VAL A 579 -6.02 35.91 -3.56
N ILE A 580 -5.34 36.03 -4.69
CA ILE A 580 -4.62 34.93 -5.35
C ILE A 580 -3.12 35.09 -5.07
N THR A 581 -2.49 34.04 -4.52
CA THR A 581 -1.05 33.99 -4.29
C THR A 581 -0.46 32.63 -4.65
N THR A 582 0.85 32.51 -4.52
CA THR A 582 1.56 31.25 -4.77
C THR A 582 2.03 30.61 -3.48
N TYR A 583 2.25 29.29 -3.52
CA TYR A 583 2.79 28.54 -2.37
C TYR A 583 4.09 29.13 -1.82
N ALA A 584 5.00 29.57 -2.70
CA ALA A 584 6.26 30.17 -2.30
C ALA A 584 6.07 31.50 -1.56
N LEU A 585 5.15 32.34 -2.03
CA LEU A 585 4.83 33.63 -1.41
C LEU A 585 4.05 33.45 -0.12
N ALA A 586 3.07 32.54 -0.10
CA ALA A 586 2.36 32.20 1.12
C ALA A 586 3.30 31.69 2.24
N THR A 587 4.40 31.02 1.87
CA THR A 587 5.43 30.59 2.83
C THR A 587 6.31 31.75 3.30
N ARG A 588 6.67 32.64 2.39
CA ARG A 588 7.57 33.79 2.70
C ARG A 588 6.87 34.82 3.55
N ASP A 589 5.62 35.11 3.20
CA ASP A 589 4.82 36.18 3.84
C ASP A 589 3.85 35.58 4.89
N ALA A 590 4.14 34.36 5.40
CA ALA A 590 3.23 33.60 6.27
C ALA A 590 2.86 34.32 7.57
N ALA A 591 3.82 35.06 8.18
CA ALA A 591 3.58 35.80 9.41
C ALA A 591 2.55 36.92 9.18
N GLU A 592 2.75 37.72 8.13
CA GLU A 592 1.86 38.82 7.77
C GLU A 592 0.46 38.34 7.36
N LEU A 593 0.40 37.23 6.59
CA LEU A 593 -0.86 36.62 6.18
C LEU A 593 -1.63 35.97 7.35
N ALA A 594 -0.94 35.57 8.41
CA ALA A 594 -1.55 35.02 9.62
C ALA A 594 -2.22 36.08 10.51
N GLU A 595 -1.80 37.36 10.39
CA GLU A 595 -2.41 38.48 11.12
C GLU A 595 -3.76 38.90 10.51
N LEU A 596 -4.04 38.48 9.28
CA LEU A 596 -5.26 38.84 8.57
C LEU A 596 -6.39 37.82 8.83
N THR A 597 -7.61 38.33 8.81
CA THR A 597 -8.80 37.46 8.93
C THR A 597 -9.23 36.96 7.56
N TRP A 598 -9.23 35.64 7.39
CA TRP A 598 -9.66 34.96 6.17
C TRP A 598 -11.01 34.27 6.36
N ASP A 599 -11.98 34.53 5.49
CA ASP A 599 -13.22 33.74 5.44
C ASP A 599 -12.89 32.32 5.01
N ARG A 600 -12.05 32.17 3.96
CA ARG A 600 -11.65 30.86 3.45
C ARG A 600 -10.19 30.87 3.00
N ILE A 601 -9.51 29.73 3.19
CA ILE A 601 -8.24 29.43 2.51
C ILE A 601 -8.46 28.26 1.56
N VAL A 602 -8.05 28.47 0.31
CA VAL A 602 -8.19 27.47 -0.76
C VAL A 602 -6.80 27.10 -1.25
N LEU A 603 -6.54 25.81 -1.33
CA LEU A 603 -5.34 25.27 -1.99
C LEU A 603 -5.74 24.68 -3.32
N ASP A 604 -5.19 25.17 -4.41
CA ASP A 604 -5.29 24.50 -5.71
C ASP A 604 -4.03 23.67 -5.96
N GLU A 605 -4.22 22.50 -6.56
CA GLU A 605 -3.21 21.44 -6.65
C GLU A 605 -2.61 21.13 -5.26
N ALA A 606 -3.49 20.74 -4.33
CA ALA A 606 -3.15 20.57 -2.91
C ALA A 606 -2.06 19.52 -2.66
N GLN A 607 -1.73 18.66 -3.64
CA GLN A 607 -0.54 17.81 -3.56
C GLN A 607 0.78 18.57 -3.39
N ASN A 608 0.80 19.88 -3.57
CA ASN A 608 1.98 20.70 -3.27
C ASN A 608 2.33 20.74 -1.76
N ILE A 609 1.38 20.41 -0.87
CA ILE A 609 1.62 20.29 0.57
C ILE A 609 1.80 18.85 1.06
N LYS A 610 2.00 17.88 0.17
CA LYS A 610 2.11 16.45 0.50
C LYS A 610 3.22 16.11 1.51
N ASN A 611 4.33 16.84 1.49
CA ASN A 611 5.38 16.67 2.48
C ASN A 611 5.08 17.51 3.72
N SER A 612 4.51 16.89 4.74
CA SER A 612 4.10 17.54 5.99
C SER A 612 5.25 18.21 6.77
N ALA A 613 6.49 17.76 6.58
CA ALA A 613 7.68 18.32 7.22
C ALA A 613 8.26 19.54 6.47
N ALA A 614 7.84 19.77 5.23
CA ALA A 614 8.32 20.89 4.44
C ALA A 614 7.83 22.24 5.04
N ARG A 615 8.71 23.25 5.06
CA ARG A 615 8.38 24.61 5.56
C ARG A 615 7.12 25.17 4.88
N GLN A 616 6.96 24.94 3.60
CA GLN A 616 5.78 25.31 2.82
C GLN A 616 4.49 24.71 3.37
N SER A 617 4.49 23.40 3.65
CA SER A 617 3.32 22.71 4.19
C SER A 617 2.97 23.19 5.60
N GLN A 618 3.98 23.43 6.44
CA GLN A 618 3.78 23.93 7.81
C GLN A 618 3.23 25.35 7.79
N ALA A 619 3.80 26.24 6.98
CA ALA A 619 3.35 27.62 6.85
C ALA A 619 1.88 27.70 6.42
N VAL A 620 1.51 26.99 5.36
CA VAL A 620 0.15 27.02 4.81
C VAL A 620 -0.87 26.40 5.76
N ARG A 621 -0.53 25.30 6.47
CA ARG A 621 -1.42 24.70 7.48
C ARG A 621 -1.61 25.60 8.72
N GLY A 622 -0.61 26.42 9.05
CA GLY A 622 -0.64 27.33 10.18
C GLY A 622 -1.51 28.59 9.97
N LEU A 623 -1.90 28.92 8.74
CA LEU A 623 -2.72 30.10 8.48
C LEU A 623 -4.14 29.95 9.06
N PRO A 624 -4.67 30.93 9.81
CA PRO A 624 -6.01 30.87 10.36
C PRO A 624 -7.08 31.15 9.30
N ALA A 625 -8.15 30.39 9.30
CA ALA A 625 -9.34 30.64 8.46
C ALA A 625 -10.58 30.02 9.07
N ARG A 626 -11.75 30.58 8.75
CA ARG A 626 -13.04 30.01 9.15
C ARG A 626 -13.32 28.71 8.43
N HIS A 627 -13.00 28.61 7.15
CA HIS A 627 -13.22 27.45 6.30
C HIS A 627 -11.99 27.14 5.45
N ARG A 628 -11.76 25.88 5.11
CA ARG A 628 -10.60 25.46 4.32
C ARG A 628 -11.02 24.50 3.22
N VAL A 629 -10.52 24.75 2.01
CA VAL A 629 -10.83 23.91 0.85
C VAL A 629 -9.54 23.48 0.15
N ALA A 630 -9.38 22.19 -0.03
CA ALA A 630 -8.32 21.62 -0.86
C ALA A 630 -8.91 21.19 -2.21
N LEU A 631 -8.31 21.67 -3.31
CA LEU A 631 -8.62 21.24 -4.66
C LEU A 631 -7.48 20.38 -5.18
N THR A 632 -7.76 19.17 -5.64
CA THR A 632 -6.75 18.27 -6.21
C THR A 632 -7.40 17.32 -7.20
N GLY A 633 -6.65 16.83 -8.19
CA GLY A 633 -7.09 15.71 -9.04
C GLY A 633 -6.70 14.35 -8.44
N THR A 634 -5.75 14.34 -7.50
CA THR A 634 -5.17 13.14 -6.89
C THR A 634 -4.95 13.38 -5.40
N PRO A 635 -5.90 13.05 -4.53
CA PRO A 635 -5.80 13.30 -3.09
C PRO A 635 -4.68 12.47 -2.42
N VAL A 636 -4.30 11.36 -3.05
CA VAL A 636 -3.18 10.50 -2.65
C VAL A 636 -2.44 10.07 -3.91
N GLU A 637 -1.17 10.43 -4.03
CA GLU A 637 -0.33 10.01 -5.16
C GLU A 637 0.58 8.83 -4.81
N ASN A 638 1.24 8.88 -3.64
CA ASN A 638 2.32 7.95 -3.32
C ASN A 638 2.24 7.32 -1.92
N ARG A 639 1.77 8.06 -0.91
CA ARG A 639 1.74 7.60 0.50
C ARG A 639 0.53 8.14 1.23
N LEU A 640 0.04 7.37 2.19
CA LEU A 640 -1.07 7.81 3.06
C LEU A 640 -0.72 9.05 3.90
N ALA A 641 0.57 9.30 4.16
CA ALA A 641 1.02 10.54 4.79
C ALA A 641 0.70 11.80 3.97
N GLU A 642 0.52 11.69 2.65
CA GLU A 642 0.07 12.78 1.78
C GLU A 642 -1.40 13.11 2.06
N LEU A 643 -2.25 12.08 2.18
CA LEU A 643 -3.65 12.24 2.59
C LEU A 643 -3.73 12.91 3.97
N TRP A 644 -2.89 12.46 4.92
CA TRP A 644 -2.84 13.10 6.23
C TRP A 644 -2.57 14.61 6.13
N SER A 645 -1.61 15.02 5.30
CA SER A 645 -1.24 16.43 5.16
C SER A 645 -2.38 17.29 4.58
N VAL A 646 -3.10 16.76 3.58
CA VAL A 646 -4.27 17.42 2.98
C VAL A 646 -5.43 17.48 3.96
N MET A 647 -5.69 16.38 4.68
CA MET A 647 -6.78 16.32 5.67
C MET A 647 -6.50 17.16 6.90
N ASP A 648 -5.25 17.23 7.37
CA ASP A 648 -4.84 18.10 8.49
C ASP A 648 -4.88 19.58 8.12
N PHE A 649 -4.67 19.92 6.83
CA PHE A 649 -4.96 21.28 6.34
C PHE A 649 -6.46 21.55 6.35
N ALA A 650 -7.28 20.67 5.76
CA ALA A 650 -8.72 20.89 5.65
C ALA A 650 -9.39 20.88 7.05
N ASN A 651 -9.13 19.85 7.85
CA ASN A 651 -9.71 19.62 9.17
C ASN A 651 -8.61 19.36 10.20
N PRO A 652 -7.98 20.38 10.77
CA PRO A 652 -6.89 20.22 11.71
C PRO A 652 -7.24 19.29 12.87
N GLY A 653 -6.36 18.32 13.12
CA GLY A 653 -6.49 17.36 14.22
C GLY A 653 -7.45 16.18 13.96
N LEU A 654 -8.20 16.12 12.87
CA LEU A 654 -9.16 15.05 12.56
C LEU A 654 -8.51 13.66 12.59
N LEU A 655 -7.31 13.52 12.04
CA LEU A 655 -6.56 12.26 11.96
C LEU A 655 -5.52 12.11 13.08
N GLY A 656 -5.49 13.05 14.04
CA GLY A 656 -4.49 13.11 15.09
C GLY A 656 -3.08 13.44 14.61
N PRO A 657 -2.08 13.40 15.51
CA PRO A 657 -0.67 13.67 15.15
C PRO A 657 -0.15 12.67 14.12
N LEU A 658 0.75 13.12 13.23
CA LEU A 658 1.33 12.30 12.16
C LEU A 658 1.97 10.98 12.66
N SER A 659 2.61 11.00 13.82
CA SER A 659 3.21 9.81 14.42
C SER A 659 2.16 8.74 14.74
N ARG A 660 1.04 9.15 15.35
CA ARG A 660 -0.10 8.28 15.65
C ARG A 660 -0.77 7.80 14.37
N PHE A 661 -0.97 8.67 13.38
CA PHE A 661 -1.52 8.31 12.08
C PHE A 661 -0.66 7.26 11.36
N ARG A 662 0.67 7.42 11.38
CA ARG A 662 1.58 6.45 10.80
C ARG A 662 1.46 5.08 11.45
N ALA A 663 1.48 5.02 12.78
CA ALA A 663 1.36 3.76 13.51
C ALA A 663 -0.01 3.09 13.31
N ARG A 664 -1.09 3.87 13.26
CA ARG A 664 -2.46 3.38 13.28
C ARG A 664 -3.00 3.03 11.88
N TYR A 665 -2.57 3.75 10.85
CA TYR A 665 -3.09 3.62 9.49
C TYR A 665 -2.01 3.38 8.43
N ALA A 666 -0.98 4.24 8.36
CA ALA A 666 -0.06 4.18 7.23
C ALA A 666 0.77 2.90 7.23
N VAL A 667 1.38 2.52 8.35
CA VAL A 667 2.18 1.29 8.43
C VAL A 667 1.34 0.03 8.26
N PRO A 668 0.19 -0.15 8.95
CA PRO A 668 -0.67 -1.32 8.73
C PRO A 668 -1.14 -1.47 7.28
N VAL A 669 -1.59 -0.38 6.65
CA VAL A 669 -2.11 -0.44 5.27
C VAL A 669 -0.98 -0.60 4.25
N GLU A 670 0.08 0.22 4.33
CA GLU A 670 1.13 0.27 3.31
C GLU A 670 2.10 -0.92 3.38
N ARG A 671 2.36 -1.46 4.60
CA ARG A 671 3.31 -2.58 4.78
C ARG A 671 2.64 -3.93 4.95
N HIS A 672 1.47 -3.96 5.57
CA HIS A 672 0.81 -5.21 5.96
C HIS A 672 -0.48 -5.49 5.17
N GLY A 673 -0.94 -4.53 4.34
CA GLY A 673 -2.16 -4.67 3.56
C GLY A 673 -3.42 -4.79 4.43
N ASP A 674 -3.42 -4.17 5.62
CA ASP A 674 -4.52 -4.25 6.59
C ASP A 674 -5.78 -3.55 6.03
N GLU A 675 -6.73 -4.37 5.56
CA GLU A 675 -7.98 -3.90 4.97
C GLU A 675 -8.89 -3.22 6.01
N ASP A 676 -8.86 -3.65 7.27
CA ASP A 676 -9.65 -3.05 8.33
C ASP A 676 -9.14 -1.65 8.67
N ALA A 677 -7.82 -1.45 8.74
CA ALA A 677 -7.23 -0.13 8.91
C ALA A 677 -7.56 0.79 7.72
N ALA A 678 -7.53 0.26 6.48
CA ALA A 678 -7.92 0.99 5.29
C ALA A 678 -9.41 1.37 5.28
N ALA A 679 -10.29 0.46 5.70
CA ALA A 679 -11.73 0.71 5.80
C ALA A 679 -12.05 1.78 6.86
N ARG A 680 -11.37 1.73 8.02
CA ARG A 680 -11.50 2.77 9.07
C ARG A 680 -11.06 4.14 8.56
N LEU A 681 -9.90 4.22 7.92
CA LEU A 681 -9.39 5.48 7.36
C LEU A 681 -10.36 6.06 6.32
N ARG A 682 -10.87 5.21 5.42
CA ARG A 682 -11.89 5.62 4.44
C ARG A 682 -13.16 6.17 5.10
N ARG A 683 -13.64 5.51 6.16
CA ARG A 683 -14.85 5.95 6.89
C ARG A 683 -14.69 7.35 7.49
N ILE A 684 -13.51 7.68 8.04
CA ILE A 684 -13.25 8.99 8.66
C ILE A 684 -13.06 10.09 7.60
N THR A 685 -12.39 9.78 6.49
CA THR A 685 -12.03 10.77 5.48
C THR A 685 -13.13 11.01 4.44
N ARG A 686 -13.95 9.99 4.15
CA ARG A 686 -15.02 10.03 3.15
C ARG A 686 -15.96 11.22 3.27
N PRO A 687 -16.39 11.66 4.47
CA PRO A 687 -17.28 12.82 4.62
C PRO A 687 -16.72 14.11 4.03
N PHE A 688 -15.41 14.25 4.02
CA PHE A 688 -14.69 15.47 3.66
C PHE A 688 -14.00 15.43 2.30
N VAL A 689 -14.12 14.30 1.59
CA VAL A 689 -13.50 14.10 0.27
C VAL A 689 -14.60 13.79 -0.76
N LEU A 690 -14.77 14.68 -1.71
CA LEU A 690 -15.66 14.46 -2.86
C LEU A 690 -14.79 14.12 -4.07
N ARG A 691 -14.92 12.90 -4.59
CA ARG A 691 -14.20 12.42 -5.76
C ARG A 691 -15.14 11.83 -6.79
N ARG A 692 -15.15 12.44 -7.97
CA ARG A 692 -15.91 11.98 -9.14
C ARG A 692 -14.93 11.75 -10.28
N VAL A 693 -15.20 10.71 -11.05
CA VAL A 693 -14.34 10.30 -12.17
C VAL A 693 -15.07 10.52 -13.50
N LYS A 694 -14.35 10.89 -14.53
CA LYS A 694 -14.88 11.15 -15.87
C LYS A 694 -15.44 9.91 -16.56
N THR A 695 -15.01 8.73 -16.10
CA THR A 695 -15.48 7.46 -16.66
C THR A 695 -16.82 6.99 -16.11
N ASP A 696 -17.38 7.71 -15.15
CA ASP A 696 -18.71 7.42 -14.61
C ASP A 696 -19.79 8.14 -15.43
N PRO A 697 -20.62 7.42 -16.20
CA PRO A 697 -21.70 8.01 -16.97
C PRO A 697 -22.73 8.78 -16.14
N ALA A 698 -22.87 8.45 -14.85
CA ALA A 698 -23.73 9.19 -13.93
C ALA A 698 -23.21 10.60 -13.57
N VAL A 699 -21.92 10.84 -13.81
CA VAL A 699 -21.27 12.13 -13.59
C VAL A 699 -21.31 12.96 -14.86
N ILE A 700 -20.89 12.38 -15.98
CA ILE A 700 -20.81 13.09 -17.26
C ILE A 700 -21.06 12.11 -18.41
N ASP A 701 -22.01 12.46 -19.28
CA ASP A 701 -22.45 11.64 -20.40
C ASP A 701 -22.13 12.29 -21.78
N ASP A 702 -21.64 13.51 -21.79
CA ASP A 702 -21.36 14.28 -23.02
C ASP A 702 -19.86 14.43 -23.34
N LEU A 703 -18.99 13.71 -22.65
CA LEU A 703 -17.60 13.56 -23.07
C LEU A 703 -17.53 12.48 -24.17
N PRO A 704 -16.82 12.74 -25.26
CA PRO A 704 -16.62 11.72 -26.29
C PRO A 704 -15.76 10.55 -25.74
N ASP A 705 -15.75 9.45 -26.47
CA ASP A 705 -14.93 8.29 -26.10
C ASP A 705 -13.45 8.64 -26.00
N LYS A 706 -12.77 8.02 -25.03
CA LYS A 706 -11.31 8.06 -24.89
C LYS A 706 -10.77 6.67 -25.16
N LEU A 707 -9.99 6.52 -26.22
CA LEU A 707 -9.32 5.28 -26.60
C LEU A 707 -7.84 5.36 -26.23
N GLU A 708 -7.41 4.59 -25.22
CA GLU A 708 -6.00 4.49 -24.85
C GLU A 708 -5.36 3.24 -25.48
N MET A 709 -4.23 3.42 -26.15
CA MET A 709 -3.50 2.36 -26.81
C MET A 709 -2.02 2.40 -26.44
N LYS A 710 -1.45 1.24 -26.16
CA LYS A 710 0.01 1.07 -26.12
C LYS A 710 0.52 0.96 -27.56
N GLN A 711 1.48 1.79 -27.87
CA GLN A 711 2.16 1.76 -29.15
C GLN A 711 3.53 1.13 -28.97
N LEU A 712 3.62 -0.14 -29.32
CA LEU A 712 4.87 -0.88 -29.23
C LEU A 712 5.83 -0.42 -30.33
N CYS A 713 7.07 -0.13 -29.97
CA CYS A 713 8.14 0.30 -30.85
C CYS A 713 9.34 -0.63 -30.69
N THR A 714 10.03 -0.95 -31.77
CA THR A 714 11.30 -1.68 -31.74
C THR A 714 12.47 -0.70 -31.77
N LEU A 715 13.60 -1.10 -31.22
CA LEU A 715 14.84 -0.34 -31.31
C LEU A 715 15.52 -0.58 -32.67
N THR A 716 16.19 0.44 -33.22
CA THR A 716 17.14 0.23 -34.30
C THR A 716 18.40 -0.50 -33.81
N ALA A 717 19.17 -1.10 -34.68
CA ALA A 717 20.42 -1.77 -34.34
C ALA A 717 21.39 -0.82 -33.59
N GLU A 718 21.42 0.47 -34.00
CA GLU A 718 22.18 1.51 -33.31
C GLU A 718 21.70 1.74 -31.90
N GLN A 719 20.39 1.91 -31.70
CA GLN A 719 19.82 2.07 -30.37
C GLN A 719 20.10 0.88 -29.47
N ALA A 720 19.97 -0.33 -30.00
CA ALA A 720 20.24 -1.55 -29.24
C ALA A 720 21.70 -1.67 -28.81
N SER A 721 22.64 -1.28 -29.65
CA SER A 721 24.07 -1.25 -29.33
C SER A 721 24.39 -0.23 -28.25
N LEU A 722 23.87 1.00 -28.37
CA LEU A 722 24.02 2.04 -27.34
C LEU A 722 23.38 1.65 -26.03
N TYR A 723 22.20 1.03 -26.09
CA TYR A 723 21.48 0.57 -24.90
C TYR A 723 22.29 -0.46 -24.10
N ARG A 724 22.86 -1.47 -24.79
CA ARG A 724 23.73 -2.47 -24.16
C ARG A 724 24.97 -1.82 -23.55
N ALA A 725 25.62 -0.92 -24.25
CA ALA A 725 26.79 -0.23 -23.73
C ALA A 725 26.49 0.58 -22.45
N VAL A 726 25.33 1.23 -22.38
CA VAL A 726 24.88 1.98 -21.20
C VAL A 726 24.55 1.02 -20.03
N VAL A 727 23.95 -0.15 -20.32
CA VAL A 727 23.66 -1.17 -19.30
C VAL A 727 24.96 -1.75 -18.73
N ASP A 728 25.91 -2.10 -19.60
CA ASP A 728 27.20 -2.68 -19.19
C ASP A 728 27.98 -1.69 -18.31
N ASP A 729 28.09 -0.42 -18.75
CA ASP A 729 28.74 0.66 -17.98
C ASP A 729 28.06 0.87 -16.60
N MET A 730 26.73 0.78 -16.57
CA MET A 730 25.98 0.90 -15.31
C MET A 730 26.27 -0.26 -14.37
N LEU A 731 26.16 -1.50 -14.87
CA LEU A 731 26.34 -2.69 -14.04
C LEU A 731 27.76 -2.74 -13.45
N GLU A 732 28.77 -2.30 -14.21
CA GLU A 732 30.14 -2.15 -13.73
C GLU A 732 30.22 -1.10 -12.62
N LYS A 733 29.70 0.10 -12.82
CA LYS A 733 29.76 1.20 -11.85
C LYS A 733 28.87 0.97 -10.62
N VAL A 734 27.71 0.34 -10.79
CA VAL A 734 26.81 0.01 -9.66
C VAL A 734 27.46 -1.04 -8.76
N ALA A 735 28.24 -1.98 -9.32
CA ALA A 735 28.98 -2.95 -8.53
C ALA A 735 30.04 -2.31 -7.63
N GLU A 736 30.56 -1.16 -8.01
CA GLU A 736 31.61 -0.42 -7.29
C GLU A 736 31.07 0.70 -6.37
N SER A 737 29.74 0.98 -6.39
CA SER A 737 29.16 2.12 -5.70
C SER A 737 28.15 1.71 -4.64
N ASP A 738 28.11 2.47 -3.51
CA ASP A 738 27.21 2.23 -2.39
C ASP A 738 26.33 3.44 -2.04
N GLY A 739 25.21 3.17 -1.39
CA GLY A 739 24.37 4.15 -0.72
C GLY A 739 23.79 5.22 -1.65
N ILE A 740 24.01 6.49 -1.33
CA ILE A 740 23.48 7.64 -2.09
C ILE A 740 24.09 7.71 -3.49
N GLN A 741 25.37 7.37 -3.63
CA GLN A 741 26.04 7.36 -4.93
C GLN A 741 25.44 6.32 -5.85
N ARG A 742 25.18 5.10 -5.35
CA ARG A 742 24.51 4.04 -6.09
C ARG A 742 23.11 4.46 -6.55
N LYS A 743 22.32 5.05 -5.65
CA LYS A 743 20.99 5.57 -6.01
C LYS A 743 21.04 6.64 -7.10
N GLY A 744 21.98 7.58 -6.98
CA GLY A 744 22.21 8.61 -7.98
C GLY A 744 22.61 8.03 -9.34
N LEU A 745 23.51 7.04 -9.34
CA LEU A 745 23.97 6.39 -10.56
C LEU A 745 22.85 5.60 -11.24
N VAL A 746 22.05 4.84 -10.50
CA VAL A 746 20.89 4.11 -11.02
C VAL A 746 19.90 5.07 -11.69
N LEU A 747 19.50 6.14 -11.02
CA LEU A 747 18.55 7.11 -11.56
C LEU A 747 19.10 7.83 -12.81
N ALA A 748 20.38 8.21 -12.79
CA ALA A 748 21.04 8.82 -13.94
C ALA A 748 21.08 7.85 -15.14
N THR A 749 21.36 6.57 -14.91
CA THR A 749 21.41 5.58 -15.97
C THR A 749 20.04 5.23 -16.51
N MET A 750 19.01 5.13 -15.67
CA MET A 750 17.64 4.97 -16.13
C MET A 750 17.22 6.12 -17.05
N THR A 751 17.64 7.34 -16.72
CA THR A 751 17.42 8.51 -17.57
C THR A 751 18.14 8.36 -18.92
N LYS A 752 19.41 7.90 -18.93
CA LYS A 752 20.18 7.64 -20.16
C LYS A 752 19.54 6.55 -21.02
N LEU A 753 19.08 5.45 -20.43
CA LEU A 753 18.40 4.37 -21.14
C LEU A 753 17.12 4.86 -21.83
N LYS A 754 16.32 5.69 -21.15
CA LYS A 754 15.16 6.33 -21.78
C LYS A 754 15.55 7.26 -22.94
N GLN A 755 16.64 8.01 -22.81
CA GLN A 755 17.15 8.85 -23.90
C GLN A 755 17.58 8.03 -25.11
N VAL A 756 18.24 6.88 -24.91
CA VAL A 756 18.58 5.93 -25.98
C VAL A 756 17.32 5.36 -26.64
N CYS A 757 16.32 4.95 -25.83
CA CYS A 757 15.03 4.49 -26.36
C CYS A 757 14.33 5.56 -27.20
N ASN A 758 14.45 6.83 -26.82
CA ASN A 758 13.89 7.91 -27.60
C ASN A 758 14.67 8.12 -28.89
N HIS A 759 15.97 8.44 -28.80
CA HIS A 759 16.79 8.70 -29.99
C HIS A 759 18.29 8.71 -29.68
N PRO A 760 19.17 8.10 -30.54
CA PRO A 760 20.62 8.15 -30.37
C PRO A 760 21.19 9.55 -30.22
N ALA A 761 20.79 10.48 -31.10
CA ALA A 761 21.28 11.86 -31.06
C ALA A 761 20.89 12.62 -29.78
N GLN A 762 19.80 12.25 -29.14
CA GLN A 762 19.44 12.81 -27.83
C GLN A 762 20.42 12.34 -26.74
N PHE A 763 20.77 11.07 -26.76
CA PHE A 763 21.70 10.50 -25.78
C PHE A 763 23.13 11.01 -25.98
N LEU A 764 23.59 11.08 -27.25
CA LEU A 764 24.93 11.53 -27.58
C LEU A 764 25.11 13.05 -27.42
N GLY A 765 24.05 13.84 -27.63
CA GLY A 765 24.11 15.30 -27.53
C GLY A 765 25.01 15.96 -28.59
N ASP A 766 25.26 15.29 -29.71
CA ASP A 766 26.26 15.64 -30.69
C ASP A 766 25.72 16.42 -31.93
N GLY A 767 24.41 16.72 -31.92
CA GLY A 767 23.76 17.38 -33.06
C GLY A 767 23.67 16.56 -34.35
N SER A 768 23.90 15.24 -34.25
CA SER A 768 23.89 14.34 -35.40
C SER A 768 22.48 14.20 -36.02
N ARG A 769 22.46 13.69 -37.26
CA ARG A 769 21.23 13.50 -38.04
C ARG A 769 20.14 12.77 -37.27
N VAL A 770 18.91 13.24 -37.40
CA VAL A 770 17.75 12.72 -36.69
C VAL A 770 17.05 11.60 -37.47
N ALA A 771 16.86 11.74 -38.78
CA ALA A 771 16.06 10.84 -39.60
C ALA A 771 16.59 9.38 -39.62
N GLY A 772 15.68 8.40 -39.49
CA GLY A 772 15.91 6.97 -39.68
C GLY A 772 16.70 6.24 -38.58
N ARG A 773 16.93 6.86 -37.42
CA ARG A 773 17.77 6.30 -36.33
C ARG A 773 16.99 5.87 -35.10
N SER A 774 15.69 6.05 -35.09
CA SER A 774 14.85 5.71 -33.92
C SER A 774 13.54 5.06 -34.33
N GLY A 775 13.23 3.92 -33.76
CA GLY A 775 11.96 3.24 -33.99
C GLY A 775 10.75 4.04 -33.49
N LYS A 776 10.90 4.76 -32.36
CA LYS A 776 9.85 5.68 -31.88
C LYS A 776 9.59 6.82 -32.86
N LEU A 777 10.66 7.42 -33.40
CA LEU A 777 10.51 8.51 -34.36
C LEU A 777 9.82 8.04 -35.63
N ALA A 778 10.24 6.90 -36.20
CA ALA A 778 9.59 6.33 -37.39
C ALA A 778 8.08 6.11 -37.12
N ARG A 779 7.73 5.57 -35.95
CA ARG A 779 6.32 5.36 -35.61
C ARG A 779 5.55 6.65 -35.35
N LEU A 780 6.22 7.67 -34.81
CA LEU A 780 5.63 9.00 -34.65
C LEU A 780 5.33 9.63 -35.99
N GLU A 781 6.26 9.54 -36.95
CA GLU A 781 6.09 10.08 -38.30
C GLU A 781 4.88 9.45 -39.00
N GLU A 782 4.71 8.11 -38.94
CA GLU A 782 3.55 7.41 -39.47
C GLU A 782 2.22 7.91 -38.90
N ILE A 783 2.18 8.07 -37.58
CA ILE A 783 0.98 8.53 -36.87
C ILE A 783 0.66 9.98 -37.23
N LEU A 784 1.66 10.86 -37.25
CA LEU A 784 1.44 12.26 -37.55
C LEU A 784 1.07 12.47 -39.04
N GLU A 785 1.60 11.65 -39.95
CA GLU A 785 1.19 11.67 -41.34
C GLU A 785 -0.30 11.41 -41.52
N GLN A 786 -0.83 10.40 -40.81
CA GLN A 786 -2.26 10.11 -40.78
C GLN A 786 -3.07 11.23 -40.13
N VAL A 787 -2.66 11.71 -38.98
CA VAL A 787 -3.35 12.80 -38.23
C VAL A 787 -3.46 14.06 -39.10
N LEU A 788 -2.40 14.42 -39.78
CA LEU A 788 -2.40 15.60 -40.67
C LEU A 788 -3.24 15.38 -41.92
N ALA A 789 -3.23 14.16 -42.50
CA ALA A 789 -4.06 13.81 -43.65
C ALA A 789 -5.57 13.86 -43.30
N ASP A 790 -5.94 13.45 -42.10
CA ASP A 790 -7.33 13.48 -41.62
C ASP A 790 -7.78 14.89 -41.18
N GLY A 791 -6.89 15.88 -41.19
CA GLY A 791 -7.15 17.24 -40.72
C GLY A 791 -7.34 17.32 -39.19
N ASP A 792 -6.83 16.34 -38.49
CA ASP A 792 -6.87 16.24 -37.04
C ASP A 792 -5.70 16.99 -36.38
N ARG A 793 -5.72 17.09 -35.03
CA ARG A 793 -4.70 17.79 -34.27
C ARG A 793 -4.12 16.92 -33.17
N ALA A 794 -2.79 17.03 -32.99
CA ALA A 794 -2.05 16.21 -32.05
C ALA A 794 -1.30 17.02 -31.00
N LEU A 795 -1.31 16.47 -29.77
CA LEU A 795 -0.41 16.84 -28.69
C LEU A 795 0.61 15.73 -28.48
N CYS A 796 1.90 16.05 -28.60
CA CYS A 796 2.99 15.10 -28.37
C CYS A 796 3.75 15.46 -27.09
N PHE A 797 3.71 14.60 -26.09
CA PHE A 797 4.34 14.83 -24.80
C PHE A 797 5.67 14.09 -24.68
N THR A 798 6.67 14.77 -24.14
CA THR A 798 7.95 14.17 -23.76
C THR A 798 8.46 14.75 -22.45
N GLN A 799 9.18 13.94 -21.65
CA GLN A 799 9.84 14.43 -20.44
C GLN A 799 11.10 15.25 -20.74
N PHE A 800 11.67 15.12 -21.95
CA PHE A 800 12.94 15.70 -22.33
C PHE A 800 12.76 16.90 -23.27
N ALA A 801 13.00 18.12 -22.75
CA ALA A 801 12.94 19.33 -23.58
C ALA A 801 13.96 19.29 -24.74
N ALA A 802 15.14 18.69 -24.54
CA ALA A 802 16.14 18.52 -25.57
C ALA A 802 15.62 17.67 -26.76
N PHE A 803 14.87 16.59 -26.45
CA PHE A 803 14.26 15.75 -27.48
C PHE A 803 13.19 16.50 -28.27
N GLY A 804 12.31 17.24 -27.56
CA GLY A 804 11.33 18.10 -28.23
C GLY A 804 12.00 19.13 -29.16
N GLY A 805 13.08 19.78 -28.69
CA GLY A 805 13.86 20.73 -29.50
C GLY A 805 14.49 20.14 -30.76
N MET A 806 14.88 18.86 -30.69
CA MET A 806 15.38 18.10 -31.84
C MET A 806 14.26 17.74 -32.84
N LEU A 807 13.10 17.33 -32.32
CA LEU A 807 11.99 16.87 -33.14
C LEU A 807 11.35 18.01 -33.97
N VAL A 808 11.23 19.21 -33.38
CA VAL A 808 10.54 20.33 -34.03
C VAL A 808 11.07 20.64 -35.44
N PRO A 809 12.37 20.93 -35.65
CA PRO A 809 12.86 21.21 -36.99
C PRO A 809 12.76 20.02 -37.94
N HIS A 810 12.92 18.81 -37.39
CA HIS A 810 12.82 17.59 -38.21
C HIS A 810 11.38 17.35 -38.70
N LEU A 811 10.39 17.40 -37.82
CA LEU A 811 8.98 17.18 -38.15
C LEU A 811 8.43 18.33 -39.02
N ALA A 812 8.85 19.58 -38.77
CA ALA A 812 8.47 20.72 -39.61
C ALA A 812 8.96 20.55 -41.03
N ALA A 813 10.23 20.13 -41.23
CA ALA A 813 10.77 19.85 -42.56
C ALA A 813 10.14 18.61 -43.23
N ARG A 814 9.78 17.58 -42.44
CA ARG A 814 9.19 16.31 -42.93
C ARG A 814 7.78 16.50 -43.47
N PHE A 815 6.98 17.34 -42.79
CA PHE A 815 5.56 17.53 -43.09
C PHE A 815 5.23 18.86 -43.72
N ASP A 816 6.23 19.70 -43.98
CA ASP A 816 6.08 21.06 -44.52
C ASP A 816 5.01 21.88 -43.77
N THR A 817 5.05 21.80 -42.42
CA THR A 817 4.05 22.43 -41.55
C THR A 817 4.68 23.03 -40.28
N GLU A 818 4.04 24.06 -39.75
CA GLU A 818 4.47 24.63 -38.46
C GLU A 818 4.25 23.63 -37.33
N ILE A 819 5.31 23.37 -36.55
CA ILE A 819 5.27 22.56 -35.33
C ILE A 819 5.57 23.48 -34.16
N ALA A 820 4.63 23.61 -33.23
CA ALA A 820 4.88 24.41 -32.04
C ALA A 820 5.52 23.57 -30.91
N PHE A 821 6.38 24.22 -30.08
CA PHE A 821 6.99 23.58 -28.95
C PHE A 821 6.82 24.41 -27.68
N LEU A 822 6.16 23.84 -26.69
CA LEU A 822 5.90 24.44 -25.39
C LEU A 822 6.70 23.72 -24.29
N HIS A 823 7.64 24.42 -23.67
CA HIS A 823 8.52 23.91 -22.63
C HIS A 823 8.67 24.89 -21.48
N GLY A 824 9.34 24.50 -20.39
CA GLY A 824 9.47 25.29 -19.17
C GLY A 824 10.10 26.68 -19.36
N GLY A 825 10.94 26.85 -20.38
CA GLY A 825 11.56 28.14 -20.72
C GLY A 825 10.70 29.04 -21.61
N THR A 826 9.51 28.61 -22.05
CA THR A 826 8.65 29.43 -22.93
C THR A 826 8.03 30.59 -22.15
N PRO A 827 8.26 31.87 -22.53
CA PRO A 827 7.69 33.04 -21.87
C PRO A 827 6.16 33.01 -21.85
N LYS A 828 5.54 33.55 -20.79
CA LYS A 828 4.09 33.50 -20.60
C LYS A 828 3.32 34.07 -21.80
N LYS A 829 3.67 35.23 -22.30
CA LYS A 829 3.01 35.87 -23.47
C LYS A 829 3.07 34.98 -24.73
N GLN A 830 4.19 34.32 -24.94
CA GLN A 830 4.37 33.42 -26.10
C GLN A 830 3.53 32.15 -25.92
N ARG A 831 3.50 31.63 -24.71
CA ARG A 831 2.67 30.44 -24.35
C ARG A 831 1.19 30.72 -24.60
N ASP A 832 0.68 31.85 -24.07
CA ASP A 832 -0.73 32.21 -24.20
C ASP A 832 -1.11 32.37 -25.69
N ARG A 833 -0.25 33.01 -26.49
CA ARG A 833 -0.46 33.17 -27.94
C ARG A 833 -0.42 31.82 -28.69
N MET A 834 0.49 30.91 -28.33
CA MET A 834 0.53 29.57 -28.94
C MET A 834 -0.73 28.76 -28.65
N VAL A 835 -1.21 28.81 -27.42
CA VAL A 835 -2.46 28.15 -27.04
C VAL A 835 -3.64 28.74 -27.79
N GLU A 836 -3.75 30.05 -27.88
CA GLU A 836 -4.83 30.73 -28.57
C GLU A 836 -4.85 30.38 -30.07
N ARG A 837 -3.72 30.43 -30.75
CA ARG A 837 -3.60 30.02 -32.16
C ARG A 837 -3.93 28.55 -32.38
N PHE A 838 -3.53 27.68 -31.45
CA PHE A 838 -3.87 26.26 -31.53
C PHE A 838 -5.38 26.02 -31.36
N GLN A 839 -6.02 26.72 -30.45
CA GLN A 839 -7.45 26.56 -30.17
C GLN A 839 -8.36 27.21 -31.25
N SER A 840 -7.95 28.34 -31.85
CA SER A 840 -8.73 29.01 -32.89
C SER A 840 -8.74 28.29 -34.23
N GLY A 841 -7.77 27.43 -34.47
CA GLY A 841 -7.67 26.73 -35.76
C GLY A 841 -6.66 27.38 -36.71
N ASP A 842 -6.15 28.57 -36.41
CA ASP A 842 -5.24 29.33 -37.26
C ASP A 842 -3.76 29.06 -36.98
N GLY A 843 -3.50 28.08 -36.16
CA GLY A 843 -2.16 27.69 -35.70
C GLY A 843 -1.75 26.28 -36.12
N PRO A 844 -0.60 25.81 -35.58
CA PRO A 844 -0.05 24.48 -35.92
C PRO A 844 -1.01 23.37 -35.57
N SER A 845 -1.10 22.33 -36.40
CA SER A 845 -1.90 21.14 -36.12
C SER A 845 -1.22 20.21 -35.11
N VAL A 846 0.10 20.33 -34.93
CA VAL A 846 0.88 19.51 -33.97
C VAL A 846 1.59 20.41 -32.97
N VAL A 847 1.41 20.11 -31.69
CA VAL A 847 2.10 20.80 -30.59
C VAL A 847 2.89 19.77 -29.79
N LEU A 848 4.20 19.98 -29.72
CA LEU A 848 5.05 19.26 -28.77
C LEU A 848 4.99 19.97 -27.40
N LEU A 849 4.97 19.20 -26.33
CA LEU A 849 4.94 19.72 -24.97
C LEU A 849 5.93 18.96 -24.09
N SER A 850 6.70 19.68 -23.28
CA SER A 850 7.38 19.01 -22.19
C SER A 850 6.37 18.69 -21.09
N LEU A 851 6.43 17.49 -20.48
CA LEU A 851 5.51 17.06 -19.43
C LEU A 851 5.42 18.06 -18.27
N LYS A 852 6.55 18.65 -17.88
CA LYS A 852 6.59 19.70 -16.85
C LYS A 852 5.84 20.99 -17.26
N ALA A 853 5.87 21.35 -18.52
CA ALA A 853 5.12 22.50 -19.04
C ALA A 853 3.64 22.14 -19.29
N GLY A 854 3.36 20.91 -19.69
CA GLY A 854 2.01 20.38 -19.85
C GLY A 854 1.21 20.33 -18.55
N GLY A 855 1.86 20.21 -17.38
CA GLY A 855 1.24 20.26 -16.06
C GLY A 855 0.62 21.61 -15.65
N THR A 856 0.64 22.63 -16.49
CA THR A 856 0.33 24.02 -16.13
C THR A 856 -1.09 24.52 -16.47
N GLY A 857 -2.13 23.71 -16.27
CA GLY A 857 -3.52 24.19 -16.35
C GLY A 857 -4.02 24.64 -17.74
N LEU A 858 -3.32 24.24 -18.81
CA LEU A 858 -3.69 24.57 -20.17
C LEU A 858 -4.94 23.82 -20.62
N THR A 859 -5.79 24.45 -21.43
CA THR A 859 -6.91 23.81 -22.13
C THR A 859 -6.53 23.69 -23.61
N LEU A 860 -6.49 22.46 -24.13
CA LEU A 860 -6.05 22.15 -25.48
C LEU A 860 -7.04 21.19 -26.18
N THR A 861 -8.34 21.50 -26.05
CA THR A 861 -9.46 20.67 -26.53
C THR A 861 -9.59 20.63 -28.05
N ALA A 862 -8.85 21.48 -28.77
CA ALA A 862 -8.76 21.37 -30.22
C ALA A 862 -8.03 20.10 -30.70
N ALA A 863 -7.24 19.46 -29.82
CA ALA A 863 -6.59 18.19 -30.13
C ALA A 863 -7.49 16.99 -29.83
N ASN A 864 -7.49 16.03 -30.72
CA ASN A 864 -8.15 14.73 -30.57
C ASN A 864 -7.14 13.55 -30.59
N HIS A 865 -5.85 13.84 -30.77
CA HIS A 865 -4.76 12.88 -30.64
C HIS A 865 -3.77 13.32 -29.57
N VAL A 866 -3.43 12.38 -28.69
CA VAL A 866 -2.44 12.57 -27.63
C VAL A 866 -1.39 11.47 -27.74
N VAL A 867 -0.13 11.86 -27.88
CA VAL A 867 0.99 10.91 -28.00
C VAL A 867 1.97 11.14 -26.85
N HIS A 868 2.16 10.13 -26.00
CA HIS A 868 3.21 10.10 -25.00
C HIS A 868 4.44 9.40 -25.60
N LEU A 869 5.47 10.17 -25.93
CA LEU A 869 6.69 9.68 -26.60
C LEU A 869 7.58 8.86 -25.68
N ASP A 870 7.50 9.12 -24.38
CA ASP A 870 8.24 8.41 -23.35
C ASP A 870 7.38 8.20 -22.09
N ARG A 871 7.59 7.08 -21.40
CA ARG A 871 6.81 6.70 -20.22
C ARG A 871 7.29 7.45 -18.97
N TRP A 872 6.37 7.97 -18.21
CA TRP A 872 6.65 8.55 -16.90
C TRP A 872 6.42 7.51 -15.79
N TRP A 873 7.22 7.57 -14.74
CA TRP A 873 7.11 6.66 -13.60
C TRP A 873 5.80 6.79 -12.81
N ASN A 874 5.23 7.99 -12.79
CA ASN A 874 3.95 8.27 -12.16
C ASN A 874 2.86 8.42 -13.21
N PRO A 875 1.92 7.47 -13.34
CA PRO A 875 0.85 7.52 -14.33
C PRO A 875 -0.05 8.75 -14.19
N ALA A 876 -0.20 9.30 -12.98
CA ALA A 876 -1.00 10.51 -12.76
C ALA A 876 -0.50 11.71 -13.55
N VAL A 877 0.81 11.80 -13.82
CA VAL A 877 1.40 12.88 -14.65
C VAL A 877 1.04 12.71 -16.12
N GLU A 878 1.02 11.47 -16.64
CA GLU A 878 0.57 11.17 -18.01
C GLU A 878 -0.93 11.45 -18.17
N ASP A 879 -1.72 11.02 -17.18
CA ASP A 879 -3.17 11.26 -17.17
C ASP A 879 -3.47 12.77 -17.08
N GLN A 880 -2.71 13.51 -16.27
CA GLN A 880 -2.80 14.97 -16.18
C GLN A 880 -2.47 15.64 -17.51
N ALA A 881 -1.50 15.14 -18.25
CA ALA A 881 -1.15 15.66 -19.58
C ALA A 881 -2.25 15.33 -20.60
N THR A 882 -2.79 14.12 -20.59
CA THR A 882 -3.91 13.69 -21.45
C THR A 882 -5.16 14.53 -21.18
N ASP A 883 -5.42 14.89 -19.93
CA ASP A 883 -6.56 15.71 -19.51
C ASP A 883 -6.53 17.16 -20.02
N ARG A 884 -5.49 17.57 -20.74
CA ARG A 884 -5.46 18.84 -21.47
C ARG A 884 -6.30 18.79 -22.75
N ALA A 885 -6.35 17.65 -23.41
CA ALA A 885 -7.19 17.37 -24.57
C ALA A 885 -8.55 16.77 -24.17
N TYR A 886 -8.55 15.80 -23.26
CA TYR A 886 -9.76 15.11 -22.79
C TYR A 886 -10.40 15.84 -21.63
N ARG A 887 -11.12 16.89 -21.96
CA ARG A 887 -11.73 17.83 -21.00
C ARG A 887 -13.07 18.31 -21.52
N ILE A 888 -13.91 18.83 -20.62
CA ILE A 888 -15.18 19.51 -21.00
C ILE A 888 -14.92 20.53 -22.11
N GLY A 889 -15.72 20.44 -23.18
CA GLY A 889 -15.55 21.20 -24.42
C GLY A 889 -14.82 20.43 -25.52
N GLN A 890 -14.43 19.18 -25.28
CA GLN A 890 -13.99 18.26 -26.33
C GLN A 890 -15.20 17.70 -27.07
N GLY A 891 -15.24 17.87 -28.38
CA GLY A 891 -16.32 17.40 -29.23
C GLY A 891 -15.98 16.16 -30.08
N ARG A 892 -14.74 15.65 -30.00
CA ARG A 892 -14.26 14.52 -30.80
C ARG A 892 -13.69 13.42 -29.90
N ALA A 893 -13.79 12.16 -30.33
CA ALA A 893 -13.15 11.04 -29.64
C ALA A 893 -11.64 11.27 -29.51
N VAL A 894 -11.10 11.07 -28.31
CA VAL A 894 -9.67 11.31 -28.05
C VAL A 894 -8.91 9.99 -28.11
N GLN A 895 -7.92 9.93 -28.99
CA GLN A 895 -7.02 8.79 -29.13
C GLN A 895 -5.71 9.08 -28.40
N VAL A 896 -5.43 8.28 -27.37
CA VAL A 896 -4.21 8.38 -26.56
C VAL A 896 -3.27 7.23 -26.92
N ARG A 897 -2.08 7.56 -27.37
CA ARG A 897 -1.04 6.58 -27.72
C ARG A 897 0.15 6.72 -26.80
N LYS A 898 0.47 5.63 -26.08
CA LYS A 898 1.58 5.56 -25.14
C LYS A 898 2.70 4.70 -25.76
N PHE A 899 3.81 5.33 -26.11
CA PHE A 899 4.94 4.64 -26.75
C PHE A 899 5.73 3.84 -25.73
N VAL A 900 6.03 2.60 -26.07
CA VAL A 900 6.80 1.64 -25.26
C VAL A 900 7.76 0.89 -26.16
N CYS A 901 9.05 0.97 -25.88
CA CYS A 901 10.05 0.14 -26.56
C CYS A 901 10.03 -1.28 -26.01
N VAL A 902 9.73 -2.25 -26.89
CA VAL A 902 9.69 -3.69 -26.56
C VAL A 902 11.05 -4.18 -26.09
N GLY A 903 11.06 -5.08 -25.11
CA GLY A 903 12.27 -5.71 -24.58
C GLY A 903 13.22 -4.80 -23.84
N THR A 904 12.77 -3.59 -23.46
CA THR A 904 13.56 -2.58 -22.77
C THR A 904 13.04 -2.28 -21.37
N LEU A 905 13.75 -1.41 -20.65
CA LEU A 905 13.30 -0.82 -19.39
C LEU A 905 11.86 -0.26 -19.47
N GLU A 906 11.47 0.35 -20.61
CA GLU A 906 10.15 0.98 -20.73
C GLU A 906 9.01 -0.02 -20.65
N GLU A 907 9.13 -1.19 -21.27
CA GLU A 907 8.12 -2.24 -21.20
C GLU A 907 7.97 -2.80 -19.78
N ARG A 908 9.08 -2.98 -19.08
CA ARG A 908 9.05 -3.47 -17.69
C ARG A 908 8.46 -2.45 -16.73
N VAL A 909 8.79 -1.18 -16.94
CA VAL A 909 8.15 -0.07 -16.21
C VAL A 909 6.64 -0.04 -16.48
N ASP A 910 6.23 -0.22 -17.73
CA ASP A 910 4.84 -0.26 -18.11
C ASP A 910 4.08 -1.40 -17.43
N THR A 911 4.63 -2.60 -17.45
CA THR A 911 4.06 -3.77 -16.76
C THR A 911 3.92 -3.54 -15.25
N MET A 912 4.94 -2.95 -14.62
CA MET A 912 4.88 -2.62 -13.19
C MET A 912 3.83 -1.55 -12.86
N ILE A 913 3.67 -0.55 -13.73
CA ILE A 913 2.64 0.48 -13.58
C ILE A 913 1.25 -0.16 -13.63
N GLU A 914 1.03 -1.13 -14.51
CA GLU A 914 -0.26 -1.82 -14.64
C GLU A 914 -0.57 -2.72 -13.45
N GLN A 915 0.41 -3.49 -12.99
CA GLN A 915 0.27 -4.28 -11.77
C GLN A 915 -0.03 -3.41 -10.56
N LYS A 916 0.61 -2.23 -10.48
CA LYS A 916 0.34 -1.25 -9.45
C LYS A 916 -1.00 -0.54 -9.61
N LYS A 917 -1.50 -0.31 -10.81
CA LYS A 917 -2.86 0.23 -11.02
C LYS A 917 -3.93 -0.72 -10.45
N ALA A 918 -3.77 -2.02 -10.63
CA ALA A 918 -4.64 -3.03 -10.02
C ALA A 918 -4.58 -3.00 -8.48
N LEU A 919 -3.39 -2.75 -7.91
CA LEU A 919 -3.18 -2.56 -6.46
C LEU A 919 -3.50 -1.15 -5.97
N ALA A 920 -3.37 -0.12 -6.82
CA ALA A 920 -3.58 1.30 -6.44
C ALA A 920 -5.05 1.69 -6.29
N GLN A 921 -5.98 0.87 -6.73
CA GLN A 921 -7.36 0.95 -6.23
C GLN A 921 -7.45 0.55 -4.75
N LEU A 922 -6.43 -0.09 -4.20
CA LEU A 922 -6.31 -0.52 -2.81
C LEU A 922 -5.18 0.19 -2.04
N VAL A 923 -4.03 0.50 -2.66
CA VAL A 923 -2.86 1.11 -1.98
C VAL A 923 -2.01 1.93 -2.96
N VAL A 924 -1.67 3.14 -2.61
CA VAL A 924 -0.90 4.11 -3.41
C VAL A 924 0.58 3.73 -3.46
N GLY A 925 1.17 3.74 -4.65
CA GLY A 925 2.54 3.30 -4.90
C GLY A 925 3.58 4.43 -4.93
N ALA A 926 4.84 4.06 -4.65
CA ALA A 926 5.99 4.94 -4.54
C ALA A 926 6.43 5.57 -5.89
N GLY A 927 6.93 6.82 -5.86
CA GLY A 927 7.67 7.44 -6.96
C GLY A 927 9.04 6.77 -7.20
N GLU A 928 9.90 7.38 -8.03
CA GLU A 928 11.19 6.81 -8.53
C GLU A 928 12.17 6.31 -7.44
N GLY A 929 11.97 6.68 -6.18
CA GLY A 929 12.91 6.37 -5.08
C GLY A 929 13.14 4.87 -4.81
N TRP A 930 12.19 4.00 -5.14
CA TRP A 930 12.28 2.56 -4.95
C TRP A 930 13.32 1.88 -5.88
N LEU A 931 13.60 2.47 -7.05
CA LEU A 931 14.61 1.95 -7.98
C LEU A 931 16.01 1.88 -7.35
N GLY A 932 16.31 2.83 -6.47
CA GLY A 932 17.57 2.85 -5.75
C GLY A 932 17.68 1.78 -4.66
N ASP A 933 16.57 1.13 -4.31
CA ASP A 933 16.50 0.09 -3.29
C ASP A 933 16.53 -1.33 -3.90
N LEU A 934 16.50 -1.45 -5.24
CA LEU A 934 16.61 -2.72 -5.95
C LEU A 934 18.01 -3.31 -5.78
N SER A 935 18.09 -4.64 -5.67
CA SER A 935 19.33 -5.39 -5.73
C SER A 935 19.97 -5.28 -7.12
N THR A 936 21.26 -5.59 -7.24
CA THR A 936 21.97 -5.56 -8.53
C THR A 936 21.38 -6.56 -9.54
N ASP A 937 20.87 -7.69 -9.06
CA ASP A 937 20.24 -8.70 -9.91
C ASP A 937 18.84 -8.25 -10.39
N GLU A 938 18.05 -7.66 -9.51
CA GLU A 938 16.77 -7.04 -9.90
C GLU A 938 16.96 -5.88 -10.87
N LEU A 939 18.01 -5.06 -10.68
CA LEU A 939 18.38 -4.01 -11.62
C LEU A 939 18.84 -4.59 -12.95
N ARG A 940 19.63 -5.65 -12.93
CA ARG A 940 20.07 -6.35 -14.15
C ARG A 940 18.85 -6.89 -14.90
N GLU A 941 17.96 -7.58 -14.21
CA GLU A 941 16.72 -8.08 -14.80
C GLU A 941 15.87 -6.95 -15.36
N LEU A 942 15.78 -5.81 -14.66
CA LEU A 942 15.00 -4.65 -15.09
C LEU A 942 15.55 -3.98 -16.35
N VAL A 943 16.87 -3.96 -16.56
CA VAL A 943 17.50 -3.20 -17.65
C VAL A 943 18.04 -4.06 -18.79
N THR A 944 18.15 -5.37 -18.64
CA THR A 944 18.69 -6.26 -19.68
C THR A 944 17.80 -6.21 -20.91
N LEU A 945 18.39 -6.04 -22.09
CA LEU A 945 17.71 -6.03 -23.37
C LEU A 945 17.26 -7.43 -23.76
N SER A 946 15.99 -7.63 -24.10
CA SER A 946 15.51 -8.91 -24.62
C SER A 946 15.83 -9.07 -26.11
N GLY A 947 15.82 -10.32 -26.62
CA GLY A 947 16.08 -10.61 -28.02
C GLY A 947 15.07 -10.00 -29.00
N GLU A 948 13.85 -9.70 -28.52
CA GLU A 948 12.74 -9.15 -29.31
C GLU A 948 12.80 -7.62 -29.46
N ALA A 949 13.76 -6.98 -28.82
CA ALA A 949 13.86 -5.51 -28.77
C ALA A 949 14.27 -4.88 -30.08
N VAL A 950 14.92 -5.62 -30.99
CA VAL A 950 15.44 -5.10 -32.27
C VAL A 950 14.49 -5.49 -33.39
N GLY A 951 13.94 -4.50 -34.10
CA GLY A 951 13.22 -4.73 -35.35
C GLY A 951 14.12 -5.26 -36.43
N GLU A 952 13.61 -6.16 -37.30
CA GLU A 952 14.30 -6.65 -38.48
C GLU A 952 14.62 -5.52 -39.44
#